data_bf891fdc45f0ca698691a803e128d006
#
_entry.id   bf891fdc45f0ca698691a803e128d006
#
_cell.length_a   1.000
_cell.length_b   1.000
_cell.length_c   1.000
_cell.angle_alpha   90.00
_cell.angle_beta   90.00
_cell.angle_gamma   90.00
#
_symmetry.space_group_name_H-M   'P 1'
#
loop_
_entity.id
_entity.type
_entity.pdbx_description
1 polymer ?
#
loop_
_entity_poly.entity_id
_entity_poly.type
_entity_poly.pdbx_seq_one_letter_code
_entity_poly.pdbx_strand_id
1 'polypeptide(L)'
;MRQFKIVSDFRLTGDQPQAVDRLVEGLNKGCREQTLIGVTGSGKTFTMANVIERMQRPTLVICHNKTLAAQLATEFKEFLPENAVGYFVSYYDYYQPEAYIPSTDLYIEKETDINEEIDKLRHAATMSLFTRRDVVIVASVSCIYSLGAPEEYHGFALTIEKDKQYKRDKLVRHLVDMQYERNDYDFTRGKFRIRGDTLEIQPAYQETALRIELWGDKVERIVEVDPLTGEVLAHSEQVDIYPAKHFVTSQEKLLAAIKDIKVELDERLKELKAQGKLLEAERLEARTNYDIEMLQEVGYCTGVENYSRHLQRRAPGSTPWTLLDYFPDDFLLFIDESHMTLPQIRGMYHGDISRKHTLVDYGFRLRSALDNRPLNFEEFNQHINQVIYVSATPKPYEYERSRQVVEQLVRPTGLLEPTVEVKPVKGQIDDLIYQIKRRVARGERCLVTTLTKRMAEELSDYLREMEIKTHYLHSEIETLERVEILRDLRLGVYDVVVGINLLREGLDLPEVSLVTILDADKEGYLRSEEALIQTMGRAARHINAHVIMYADAVTESMHKAIEETGRRRQVQEAYNKEHGITPQGIRKAVKDITERVQAVAETRTPYTVTSISKEEMLQLIKQLESEMKAAARNLEFERAAMIRDRIIELRKDERPVSL
;
A
#
# COMPACT_ATOMS: atom_id res chain seq x y z
N MET A 1 -2.49 18.74 21.10
CA MET A 1 -2.55 17.70 20.03
C MET A 1 -2.48 18.42 18.69
N ARG A 2 -1.71 17.89 17.75
CA ARG A 2 -1.67 18.44 16.39
C ARG A 2 -3.03 18.16 15.73
N GLN A 3 -3.49 19.11 14.90
CA GLN A 3 -4.74 19.00 14.16
C GLN A 3 -4.45 18.74 12.69
N PHE A 4 -5.38 18.10 11.99
CA PHE A 4 -5.33 18.03 10.53
C PHE A 4 -5.49 19.42 9.95
N LYS A 5 -4.60 19.77 9.01
CA LYS A 5 -4.62 21.04 8.32
C LYS A 5 -4.21 20.85 6.86
N ILE A 6 -5.12 21.17 5.96
CA ILE A 6 -4.84 21.16 4.53
C ILE A 6 -3.96 22.34 4.16
N VAL A 7 -2.88 22.05 3.43
CA VAL A 7 -1.99 23.06 2.81
C VAL A 7 -2.03 22.81 1.31
N SER A 8 -2.82 23.62 0.59
CA SER A 8 -3.02 23.44 -0.84
C SER A 8 -3.44 24.74 -1.50
N ASP A 9 -2.97 24.97 -2.75
CA ASP A 9 -3.43 26.06 -3.60
C ASP A 9 -4.82 25.78 -4.19
N PHE A 10 -5.29 24.53 -4.13
CA PHE A 10 -6.61 24.13 -4.61
C PHE A 10 -7.70 24.59 -3.66
N ARG A 11 -8.84 24.97 -4.23
CA ARG A 11 -10.07 25.26 -3.52
C ARG A 11 -11.15 24.26 -3.94
N LEU A 12 -12.07 23.99 -3.04
CA LEU A 12 -13.27 23.20 -3.34
C LEU A 12 -14.07 23.90 -4.45
N THR A 13 -14.33 23.17 -5.53
CA THR A 13 -15.04 23.68 -6.72
C THR A 13 -16.09 22.67 -7.19
N GLY A 14 -16.97 23.09 -8.06
CA GLY A 14 -18.04 22.23 -8.58
C GLY A 14 -19.01 21.83 -7.47
N ASP A 15 -19.29 20.56 -7.39
CA ASP A 15 -20.13 19.92 -6.40
C ASP A 15 -19.35 19.45 -5.13
N GLN A 16 -18.01 19.64 -5.11
CA GLN A 16 -17.16 19.26 -3.97
C GLN A 16 -17.59 19.92 -2.64
N PRO A 17 -17.85 21.26 -2.57
CA PRO A 17 -18.28 21.88 -1.30
C PRO A 17 -19.52 21.21 -0.72
N GLN A 18 -20.55 21.02 -1.56
CA GLN A 18 -21.78 20.36 -1.15
C GLN A 18 -21.56 18.90 -0.74
N ALA A 19 -20.67 18.18 -1.45
CA ALA A 19 -20.34 16.80 -1.14
C ALA A 19 -19.69 16.70 0.24
N VAL A 20 -18.70 17.56 0.53
CA VAL A 20 -18.03 17.62 1.84
C VAL A 20 -19.03 17.95 2.94
N ASP A 21 -19.86 18.99 2.75
CA ASP A 21 -20.86 19.42 3.75
C ASP A 21 -21.82 18.28 4.07
N ARG A 22 -22.38 17.61 3.07
CA ARG A 22 -23.31 16.49 3.24
C ARG A 22 -22.66 15.29 3.94
N LEU A 23 -21.44 14.91 3.56
CA LEU A 23 -20.72 13.80 4.19
C LEU A 23 -20.41 14.09 5.67
N VAL A 24 -19.91 15.29 5.97
CA VAL A 24 -19.61 15.73 7.35
C VAL A 24 -20.90 15.79 8.18
N GLU A 25 -21.99 16.35 7.63
CA GLU A 25 -23.29 16.37 8.31
C GLU A 25 -23.78 14.95 8.62
N GLY A 26 -23.66 14.02 7.66
CA GLY A 26 -24.00 12.61 7.85
C GLY A 26 -23.17 11.95 8.97
N LEU A 27 -21.85 12.17 9.00
CA LEU A 27 -20.98 11.68 10.06
C LEU A 27 -21.38 12.24 11.43
N ASN A 28 -21.65 13.53 11.52
CA ASN A 28 -22.09 14.19 12.76
C ASN A 28 -23.46 13.71 13.24
N LYS A 29 -24.36 13.32 12.33
CA LYS A 29 -25.65 12.70 12.64
C LYS A 29 -25.55 11.21 12.99
N GLY A 30 -24.35 10.64 13.04
CA GLY A 30 -24.12 9.24 13.36
C GLY A 30 -24.50 8.27 12.23
N CYS A 31 -24.49 8.70 10.96
CA CYS A 31 -24.60 7.78 9.84
C CYS A 31 -23.40 6.85 9.86
N ARG A 32 -23.65 5.54 10.03
CA ARG A 32 -22.60 4.53 10.06
C ARG A 32 -21.98 4.31 8.67
N GLU A 33 -22.81 4.31 7.65
CA GLU A 33 -22.40 4.01 6.28
C GLU A 33 -22.95 5.08 5.32
N GLN A 34 -22.07 5.59 4.45
CA GLN A 34 -22.41 6.59 3.43
C GLN A 34 -21.64 6.24 2.13
N THR A 35 -22.17 6.65 0.99
CA THR A 35 -21.52 6.47 -0.31
C THR A 35 -21.26 7.82 -0.98
N LEU A 36 -20.04 8.03 -1.44
CA LEU A 36 -19.63 9.09 -2.36
C LEU A 36 -19.51 8.52 -3.77
N ILE A 37 -20.42 8.89 -4.66
CA ILE A 37 -20.33 8.60 -6.08
C ILE A 37 -19.50 9.70 -6.72
N GLY A 38 -18.24 9.40 -7.05
CA GLY A 38 -17.34 10.38 -7.65
C GLY A 38 -16.77 9.92 -8.99
N VAL A 39 -17.04 10.66 -10.05
CA VAL A 39 -16.48 10.34 -11.37
C VAL A 39 -14.95 10.47 -11.38
N THR A 40 -14.31 9.81 -12.33
CA THR A 40 -12.86 9.93 -12.51
C THR A 40 -12.47 11.38 -12.81
N GLY A 41 -11.52 11.94 -12.03
CA GLY A 41 -11.06 13.32 -12.20
C GLY A 41 -11.94 14.38 -11.51
N SER A 42 -12.94 14.01 -10.72
CA SER A 42 -13.73 14.98 -9.92
C SER A 42 -13.02 15.48 -8.66
N GLY A 43 -11.83 14.96 -8.34
CA GLY A 43 -11.07 15.34 -7.15
C GLY A 43 -11.54 14.65 -5.87
N LYS A 44 -11.93 13.37 -5.93
CA LYS A 44 -12.35 12.57 -4.77
C LYS A 44 -11.36 12.63 -3.61
N THR A 45 -10.05 12.52 -3.88
CA THR A 45 -9.00 12.57 -2.84
C THR A 45 -9.03 13.90 -2.09
N PHE A 46 -9.20 15.01 -2.80
CA PHE A 46 -9.30 16.33 -2.17
C PHE A 46 -10.57 16.46 -1.32
N THR A 47 -11.69 15.90 -1.77
CA THR A 47 -12.93 15.81 -0.98
C THR A 47 -12.73 14.99 0.28
N MET A 48 -12.08 13.81 0.19
CA MET A 48 -11.73 13.00 1.37
C MET A 48 -10.83 13.77 2.34
N ALA A 49 -9.79 14.46 1.86
CA ALA A 49 -8.89 15.27 2.69
C ALA A 49 -9.67 16.37 3.46
N ASN A 50 -10.62 17.05 2.80
CA ASN A 50 -11.46 18.06 3.44
C ASN A 50 -12.42 17.48 4.48
N VAL A 51 -12.96 16.29 4.26
CA VAL A 51 -13.76 15.58 5.27
C VAL A 51 -12.88 15.21 6.47
N ILE A 52 -11.67 14.71 6.25
CA ILE A 52 -10.72 14.37 7.31
C ILE A 52 -10.35 15.61 8.13
N GLU A 53 -10.03 16.73 7.48
CA GLU A 53 -9.72 17.99 8.16
C GLU A 53 -10.89 18.47 9.04
N ARG A 54 -12.11 18.38 8.53
CA ARG A 54 -13.29 18.83 9.31
C ARG A 54 -13.64 17.89 10.46
N MET A 55 -13.42 16.59 10.30
CA MET A 55 -13.74 15.59 11.33
C MET A 55 -12.68 15.47 12.41
N GLN A 56 -11.40 15.78 12.12
CA GLN A 56 -10.28 15.73 13.06
C GLN A 56 -10.10 14.35 13.74
N ARG A 57 -10.30 13.27 12.99
CA ARG A 57 -10.25 11.88 13.49
C ARG A 57 -9.19 11.07 12.77
N PRO A 58 -8.47 10.15 13.46
CA PRO A 58 -7.60 9.20 12.79
C PRO A 58 -8.36 8.48 11.67
N THR A 59 -7.73 8.34 10.53
CA THR A 59 -8.42 7.86 9.32
C THR A 59 -7.66 6.72 8.66
N LEU A 60 -8.39 5.67 8.29
CA LEU A 60 -7.93 4.58 7.45
C LEU A 60 -8.57 4.69 6.06
N VAL A 61 -7.75 4.62 5.01
CA VAL A 61 -8.21 4.56 3.62
C VAL A 61 -7.79 3.22 3.03
N ILE A 62 -8.74 2.35 2.68
CA ILE A 62 -8.45 1.03 2.11
C ILE A 62 -8.64 1.06 0.60
N CYS A 63 -7.64 0.56 -0.14
CA CYS A 63 -7.63 0.44 -1.59
C CYS A 63 -7.43 -1.02 -2.02
N HIS A 64 -7.84 -1.36 -3.24
CA HIS A 64 -7.74 -2.73 -3.74
C HIS A 64 -6.34 -3.14 -4.21
N ASN A 65 -5.41 -2.20 -4.47
CA ASN A 65 -4.03 -2.52 -4.90
C ASN A 65 -2.98 -1.55 -4.35
N LYS A 66 -1.70 -1.97 -4.42
CA LYS A 66 -0.54 -1.21 -3.93
C LYS A 66 -0.34 0.12 -4.68
N THR A 67 -0.53 0.11 -6.00
CA THR A 67 -0.30 1.27 -6.87
C THR A 67 -1.25 2.41 -6.55
N LEU A 68 -2.55 2.10 -6.41
CA LEU A 68 -3.56 3.09 -6.04
C LEU A 68 -3.31 3.61 -4.62
N ALA A 69 -2.93 2.71 -3.69
CA ALA A 69 -2.59 3.10 -2.33
C ALA A 69 -1.38 4.06 -2.29
N ALA A 70 -0.32 3.80 -3.10
CA ALA A 70 0.83 4.70 -3.20
C ALA A 70 0.44 6.07 -3.78
N GLN A 71 -0.39 6.09 -4.82
CA GLN A 71 -0.90 7.33 -5.39
C GLN A 71 -1.67 8.15 -4.35
N LEU A 72 -2.63 7.54 -3.65
CA LEU A 72 -3.44 8.22 -2.65
C LEU A 72 -2.59 8.70 -1.46
N ALA A 73 -1.62 7.88 -1.00
CA ALA A 73 -0.72 8.28 0.07
C ALA A 73 0.11 9.52 -0.32
N THR A 74 0.59 9.57 -1.57
CA THR A 74 1.32 10.74 -2.11
C THR A 74 0.40 11.97 -2.16
N GLU A 75 -0.82 11.83 -2.69
CA GLU A 75 -1.79 12.92 -2.77
C GLU A 75 -2.18 13.43 -1.37
N PHE A 76 -2.44 12.54 -0.40
CA PHE A 76 -2.71 12.95 0.99
C PHE A 76 -1.52 13.66 1.63
N LYS A 77 -0.29 13.22 1.36
CA LYS A 77 0.93 13.87 1.88
C LYS A 77 1.12 15.28 1.29
N GLU A 78 0.78 15.45 0.00
CA GLU A 78 0.77 16.77 -0.63
C GLU A 78 -0.27 17.70 0.01
N PHE A 79 -1.46 17.19 0.37
CA PHE A 79 -2.52 17.98 1.00
C PHE A 79 -2.33 18.20 2.50
N LEU A 80 -1.70 17.26 3.19
CA LEU A 80 -1.54 17.21 4.64
C LEU A 80 -0.05 17.08 5.04
N PRO A 81 0.84 17.99 4.61
CA PRO A 81 2.29 17.85 4.76
C PRO A 81 2.77 17.87 6.21
N GLU A 82 2.02 18.50 7.12
CA GLU A 82 2.35 18.58 8.56
C GLU A 82 1.80 17.41 9.38
N ASN A 83 0.94 16.58 8.77
CA ASN A 83 0.26 15.47 9.43
C ASN A 83 0.93 14.12 9.12
N ALA A 84 0.65 13.10 9.92
CA ALA A 84 1.18 11.77 9.69
C ALA A 84 0.39 11.05 8.59
N VAL A 85 0.97 10.92 7.41
CA VAL A 85 0.41 10.12 6.32
C VAL A 85 1.23 8.83 6.20
N GLY A 86 0.62 7.71 6.60
CA GLY A 86 1.21 6.38 6.58
C GLY A 86 0.82 5.58 5.34
N TYR A 87 1.71 4.68 4.94
CA TYR A 87 1.50 3.73 3.85
C TYR A 87 1.61 2.30 4.37
N PHE A 88 0.54 1.51 4.24
CA PHE A 88 0.47 0.17 4.79
C PHE A 88 -0.06 -0.84 3.77
N VAL A 89 0.85 -1.47 3.06
CA VAL A 89 0.53 -2.48 2.04
C VAL A 89 1.31 -3.78 2.31
N SER A 90 1.09 -4.82 1.51
CA SER A 90 1.93 -6.02 1.58
C SER A 90 3.39 -5.66 1.27
N TYR A 91 4.31 -6.01 2.16
CA TYR A 91 5.75 -5.72 2.05
C TYR A 91 6.53 -6.73 1.21
N TYR A 92 5.84 -7.68 0.56
CA TYR A 92 6.45 -8.63 -0.34
C TYR A 92 6.53 -8.07 -1.77
N ASP A 93 7.71 -8.03 -2.37
CA ASP A 93 7.87 -7.79 -3.80
C ASP A 93 7.51 -9.05 -4.59
N TYR A 94 7.94 -10.21 -4.08
CA TYR A 94 7.51 -11.52 -4.54
C TYR A 94 6.87 -12.30 -3.37
N TYR A 95 5.75 -12.95 -3.62
CA TYR A 95 5.05 -13.77 -2.63
C TYR A 95 4.47 -15.02 -3.25
N GLN A 96 5.07 -16.15 -2.94
CA GLN A 96 4.51 -17.48 -3.22
C GLN A 96 4.01 -18.08 -1.90
N PRO A 97 2.68 -18.21 -1.73
CA PRO A 97 2.15 -18.81 -0.51
C PRO A 97 2.48 -20.29 -0.45
N GLU A 98 2.76 -20.79 0.77
CA GLU A 98 2.85 -22.21 1.02
C GLU A 98 1.56 -22.92 0.56
N ALA A 99 1.67 -23.94 -0.26
CA ALA A 99 0.52 -24.69 -0.78
C ALA A 99 0.87 -26.17 -1.02
N TYR A 100 -0.16 -27.00 -1.05
CA TYR A 100 -0.02 -28.39 -1.45
C TYR A 100 -1.10 -28.75 -2.47
N ILE A 101 -0.70 -29.42 -3.54
CA ILE A 101 -1.57 -29.87 -4.62
C ILE A 101 -1.67 -31.41 -4.55
N PRO A 102 -2.75 -31.95 -3.94
CA PRO A 102 -2.86 -33.40 -3.72
C PRO A 102 -2.88 -34.24 -5.00
N SER A 103 -3.41 -33.70 -6.10
CA SER A 103 -3.50 -34.42 -7.37
C SER A 103 -2.16 -34.76 -8.03
N THR A 104 -1.13 -33.98 -7.73
CA THR A 104 0.24 -34.12 -8.27
C THR A 104 1.27 -34.41 -7.20
N ASP A 105 0.86 -34.54 -5.93
CA ASP A 105 1.74 -34.66 -4.75
C ASP A 105 2.84 -33.56 -4.73
N LEU A 106 2.46 -32.34 -5.12
CA LEU A 106 3.37 -31.21 -5.21
C LEU A 106 3.22 -30.30 -4.00
N TYR A 107 4.27 -30.23 -3.18
CA TYR A 107 4.39 -29.23 -2.13
C TYR A 107 5.12 -27.99 -2.66
N ILE A 108 4.51 -26.84 -2.47
CA ILE A 108 5.04 -25.52 -2.82
C ILE A 108 5.45 -24.85 -1.53
N GLU A 109 6.74 -24.64 -1.36
CA GLU A 109 7.28 -23.93 -0.19
C GLU A 109 6.92 -22.43 -0.26
N LYS A 110 6.75 -21.82 0.92
CA LYS A 110 6.59 -20.35 0.99
C LYS A 110 7.87 -19.69 0.55
N GLU A 111 7.79 -18.88 -0.48
CA GLU A 111 8.91 -18.05 -0.95
C GLU A 111 8.50 -16.57 -0.89
N THR A 112 9.37 -15.74 -0.36
CA THR A 112 9.07 -14.32 -0.17
C THR A 112 10.33 -13.50 -0.39
N ASP A 113 10.17 -12.40 -1.10
CA ASP A 113 11.13 -11.31 -1.17
C ASP A 113 10.55 -10.09 -0.47
N ILE A 114 11.25 -9.58 0.55
CA ILE A 114 10.78 -8.49 1.41
C ILE A 114 11.34 -7.17 0.91
N ASN A 115 10.46 -6.25 0.60
CA ASN A 115 10.80 -4.86 0.33
C ASN A 115 11.03 -4.13 1.66
N GLU A 116 12.28 -3.84 1.97
CA GLU A 116 12.67 -3.19 3.22
C GLU A 116 12.08 -1.79 3.38
N GLU A 117 11.90 -1.06 2.28
CA GLU A 117 11.31 0.27 2.30
C GLU A 117 9.82 0.23 2.69
N ILE A 118 9.08 -0.70 2.11
CA ILE A 118 7.67 -0.91 2.47
C ILE A 118 7.55 -1.41 3.91
N ASP A 119 8.46 -2.28 4.37
CA ASP A 119 8.47 -2.76 5.75
C ASP A 119 8.69 -1.61 6.74
N LYS A 120 9.64 -0.71 6.47
CA LYS A 120 9.84 0.53 7.24
C LYS A 120 8.56 1.36 7.32
N LEU A 121 7.91 1.60 6.19
CA LEU A 121 6.67 2.40 6.13
C LEU A 121 5.53 1.76 6.93
N ARG A 122 5.43 0.43 6.96
CA ARG A 122 4.45 -0.30 7.79
C ARG A 122 4.70 -0.08 9.29
N HIS A 123 5.96 -0.20 9.71
CA HIS A 123 6.33 0.08 11.10
C HIS A 123 6.10 1.54 11.49
N ALA A 124 6.41 2.49 10.60
CA ALA A 124 6.14 3.91 10.80
C ALA A 124 4.63 4.20 10.92
N ALA A 125 3.79 3.54 10.11
CA ALA A 125 2.34 3.69 10.16
C ALA A 125 1.77 3.21 11.51
N THR A 126 2.15 2.01 11.97
CA THR A 126 1.68 1.47 13.26
C THR A 126 2.17 2.29 14.45
N MET A 127 3.44 2.71 14.46
CA MET A 127 4.00 3.58 15.49
C MET A 127 3.26 4.92 15.58
N SER A 128 2.90 5.50 14.43
CA SER A 128 2.19 6.80 14.38
C SER A 128 0.83 6.74 15.08
N LEU A 129 0.12 5.61 15.03
CA LEU A 129 -1.18 5.43 15.69
C LEU A 129 -1.10 5.51 17.22
N PHE A 130 0.05 5.13 17.82
CA PHE A 130 0.25 5.23 19.27
C PHE A 130 0.74 6.61 19.71
N THR A 131 1.40 7.35 18.83
CA THR A 131 2.05 8.62 19.19
C THR A 131 1.26 9.86 18.77
N ARG A 132 0.32 9.74 17.83
CA ARG A 132 -0.40 10.87 17.22
C ARG A 132 -1.89 10.56 17.02
N ARG A 133 -2.69 11.61 16.94
CA ARG A 133 -4.11 11.52 16.59
C ARG A 133 -4.39 12.01 15.16
N ASP A 134 -3.51 12.82 14.61
CA ASP A 134 -3.58 13.38 13.26
C ASP A 134 -2.92 12.45 12.24
N VAL A 135 -3.45 11.21 12.15
CA VAL A 135 -2.90 10.13 11.34
C VAL A 135 -3.88 9.71 10.25
N VAL A 136 -3.40 9.69 9.00
CA VAL A 136 -4.08 9.06 7.86
C VAL A 136 -3.24 7.89 7.40
N ILE A 137 -3.76 6.68 7.43
CA ILE A 137 -3.09 5.51 6.85
C ILE A 137 -3.81 5.12 5.57
N VAL A 138 -3.05 5.05 4.48
CA VAL A 138 -3.53 4.48 3.21
C VAL A 138 -3.02 3.05 3.12
N ALA A 139 -3.94 2.10 3.04
CA ALA A 139 -3.64 0.69 3.10
C ALA A 139 -4.20 -0.08 1.89
N SER A 140 -3.54 -1.18 1.52
CA SER A 140 -4.18 -2.18 0.65
C SER A 140 -5.03 -3.14 1.48
N VAL A 141 -5.80 -3.99 0.83
CA VAL A 141 -6.62 -5.01 1.51
C VAL A 141 -5.80 -5.92 2.44
N SER A 142 -4.46 -5.96 2.29
CA SER A 142 -3.59 -6.69 3.22
C SER A 142 -3.66 -6.21 4.68
N CYS A 143 -4.26 -5.04 4.95
CA CYS A 143 -4.47 -4.52 6.31
C CYS A 143 -5.42 -5.37 7.18
N ILE A 144 -6.23 -6.26 6.56
CA ILE A 144 -7.10 -7.19 7.28
C ILE A 144 -6.40 -8.50 7.66
N TYR A 145 -5.13 -8.68 7.29
CA TYR A 145 -4.33 -9.83 7.70
C TYR A 145 -3.80 -9.68 9.12
N SER A 146 -3.56 -10.86 9.75
CA SER A 146 -3.06 -10.95 11.12
C SER A 146 -1.78 -10.14 11.34
N LEU A 147 -1.79 -9.34 12.42
CA LEU A 147 -0.65 -8.64 13.00
C LEU A 147 -0.44 -9.08 14.46
N GLY A 148 0.61 -8.58 15.10
CA GLY A 148 0.78 -8.68 16.55
C GLY A 148 -0.36 -7.97 17.31
N ALA A 149 -0.56 -8.35 18.58
CA ALA A 149 -1.52 -7.66 19.45
C ALA A 149 -1.05 -6.21 19.70
N PRO A 150 -1.92 -5.19 19.51
CA PRO A 150 -1.53 -3.79 19.69
C PRO A 150 -1.07 -3.47 21.11
N GLU A 151 -1.70 -4.09 22.12
CA GLU A 151 -1.29 -3.90 23.52
C GLU A 151 0.12 -4.47 23.78
N GLU A 152 0.47 -5.62 23.18
CA GLU A 152 1.82 -6.19 23.30
C GLU A 152 2.84 -5.31 22.58
N TYR A 153 2.55 -4.91 21.34
CA TYR A 153 3.43 -4.03 20.57
C TYR A 153 3.73 -2.71 21.30
N HIS A 154 2.70 -2.07 21.86
CA HIS A 154 2.86 -0.86 22.64
C HIS A 154 3.49 -1.13 24.02
N GLY A 155 3.14 -2.24 24.68
CA GLY A 155 3.66 -2.61 25.99
C GLY A 155 5.17 -2.93 25.99
N PHE A 156 5.73 -3.33 24.85
CA PHE A 156 7.17 -3.49 24.65
C PHE A 156 7.91 -2.18 24.33
N ALA A 157 7.21 -1.07 24.06
CA ALA A 157 7.88 0.19 23.78
C ALA A 157 8.80 0.61 24.93
N LEU A 158 10.02 0.99 24.58
CA LEU A 158 11.06 1.41 25.52
C LEU A 158 11.19 2.92 25.52
N THR A 159 10.80 3.56 26.62
CA THR A 159 11.02 4.99 26.82
C THR A 159 12.35 5.23 27.52
N ILE A 160 13.21 6.03 26.93
CA ILE A 160 14.49 6.46 27.50
C ILE A 160 14.48 7.98 27.65
N GLU A 161 14.77 8.44 28.87
CA GLU A 161 14.82 9.87 29.20
C GLU A 161 16.22 10.25 29.63
N LYS A 162 16.66 11.42 29.21
CA LYS A 162 17.91 12.03 29.62
C LYS A 162 17.93 12.24 31.15
N ASP A 163 19.10 12.18 31.74
CA ASP A 163 19.37 12.29 33.18
C ASP A 163 18.78 11.19 34.07
N LYS A 164 18.03 10.22 33.52
CA LYS A 164 17.56 9.03 34.25
C LYS A 164 18.58 7.90 34.23
N GLN A 165 18.44 6.98 35.23
CA GLN A 165 19.32 5.83 35.37
C GLN A 165 18.71 4.59 34.77
N TYR A 166 19.47 3.92 33.89
CA TYR A 166 19.10 2.65 33.25
C TYR A 166 20.29 1.71 33.32
N LYS A 167 20.10 0.51 33.86
CA LYS A 167 21.13 -0.54 33.80
C LYS A 167 21.30 -0.97 32.34
N ARG A 168 22.49 -0.79 31.78
CA ARG A 168 22.82 -1.12 30.41
C ARG A 168 22.39 -2.53 30.01
N ASP A 169 22.66 -3.54 30.84
CA ASP A 169 22.29 -4.93 30.55
C ASP A 169 20.77 -5.14 30.47
N LYS A 170 19.98 -4.33 31.21
CA LYS A 170 18.52 -4.37 31.10
C LYS A 170 18.03 -3.73 29.80
N LEU A 171 18.64 -2.61 29.37
CA LEU A 171 18.33 -2.00 28.07
C LEU A 171 18.60 -2.98 26.94
N VAL A 172 19.77 -3.63 26.96
CA VAL A 172 20.15 -4.61 25.94
C VAL A 172 19.18 -5.78 25.87
N ARG A 173 18.82 -6.35 27.03
CA ARG A 173 17.84 -7.44 27.08
C ARG A 173 16.49 -6.99 26.54
N HIS A 174 16.03 -5.81 26.91
CA HIS A 174 14.76 -5.26 26.43
C HIS A 174 14.77 -5.08 24.91
N LEU A 175 15.86 -4.59 24.32
CA LEU A 175 16.01 -4.49 22.86
C LEU A 175 15.95 -5.87 22.17
N VAL A 176 16.58 -6.89 22.76
CA VAL A 176 16.49 -8.27 22.24
C VAL A 176 15.06 -8.82 22.36
N ASP A 177 14.38 -8.56 23.47
CA ASP A 177 12.96 -8.93 23.65
C ASP A 177 12.06 -8.22 22.62
N MET A 178 12.42 -6.99 22.20
CA MET A 178 11.79 -6.20 21.13
C MET A 178 12.18 -6.68 19.73
N GLN A 179 12.93 -7.77 19.59
CA GLN A 179 13.41 -8.36 18.33
C GLN A 179 14.41 -7.46 17.56
N TYR A 180 15.18 -6.62 18.27
CA TYR A 180 16.37 -5.99 17.69
C TYR A 180 17.54 -6.94 17.73
N GLU A 181 18.30 -7.01 16.64
CA GLU A 181 19.53 -7.79 16.56
C GLU A 181 20.75 -6.98 16.97
N ARG A 182 21.64 -7.55 17.76
CA ARG A 182 22.93 -6.94 18.00
C ARG A 182 23.86 -7.21 16.83
N ASN A 183 24.30 -6.15 16.16
CA ASN A 183 25.31 -6.26 15.12
C ASN A 183 26.25 -5.03 15.16
N ASP A 184 27.50 -5.27 15.55
CA ASP A 184 28.49 -4.20 15.70
C ASP A 184 29.15 -3.82 14.36
N TYR A 185 28.98 -4.63 13.30
CA TYR A 185 29.60 -4.46 11.97
C TYR A 185 28.61 -3.96 10.92
N ASP A 186 27.51 -4.67 10.75
CA ASP A 186 26.45 -4.34 9.81
C ASP A 186 25.29 -3.67 10.57
N PHE A 187 25.36 -2.34 10.65
CA PHE A 187 24.39 -1.52 11.38
C PHE A 187 23.31 -1.00 10.45
N THR A 188 22.20 -1.71 10.42
CA THR A 188 21.03 -1.45 9.58
C THR A 188 19.76 -1.44 10.41
N ARG A 189 18.60 -1.14 9.81
CA ARG A 189 17.30 -1.08 10.49
C ARG A 189 16.99 -2.35 11.30
N GLY A 190 16.40 -2.17 12.48
CA GLY A 190 16.09 -3.27 13.40
C GLY A 190 17.32 -3.81 14.13
N LYS A 191 18.46 -3.13 14.07
CA LYS A 191 19.68 -3.53 14.76
C LYS A 191 20.14 -2.49 15.76
N PHE A 192 20.93 -2.96 16.72
CA PHE A 192 21.63 -2.10 17.68
C PHE A 192 23.09 -2.51 17.80
N ARG A 193 23.93 -1.58 18.22
CA ARG A 193 25.34 -1.83 18.53
C ARG A 193 25.77 -1.09 19.79
N ILE A 194 26.85 -1.57 20.41
CA ILE A 194 27.38 -1.00 21.65
C ILE A 194 28.87 -0.74 21.45
N ARG A 195 29.28 0.49 21.68
CA ARG A 195 30.69 0.90 21.63
C ARG A 195 31.05 1.67 22.92
N GLY A 196 31.70 1.01 23.86
CA GLY A 196 31.98 1.58 25.18
C GLY A 196 30.69 1.89 25.94
N ASP A 197 30.51 3.17 26.30
CA ASP A 197 29.33 3.67 26.99
C ASP A 197 28.25 4.22 26.06
N THR A 198 28.39 3.97 24.76
CA THR A 198 27.43 4.43 23.74
C THR A 198 26.61 3.25 23.20
N LEU A 199 25.30 3.39 23.29
CA LEU A 199 24.32 2.49 22.67
C LEU A 199 23.73 3.18 21.43
N GLU A 200 23.89 2.57 20.28
CA GLU A 200 23.27 3.04 19.02
C GLU A 200 22.21 2.04 18.57
N ILE A 201 21.05 2.55 18.18
CA ILE A 201 19.88 1.77 17.77
C ILE A 201 19.38 2.35 16.47
N GLN A 202 19.21 1.55 15.43
CA GLN A 202 18.50 1.97 14.23
C GLN A 202 17.09 1.39 14.25
N PRO A 203 16.06 2.21 14.54
CA PRO A 203 14.69 1.76 14.63
C PRO A 203 14.18 1.18 13.30
N ALA A 204 13.23 0.24 13.37
CA ALA A 204 12.66 -0.40 12.19
C ALA A 204 11.82 0.57 11.34
N TYR A 205 11.35 1.68 11.91
CA TYR A 205 10.39 2.63 11.34
C TYR A 205 11.01 3.94 10.80
N GLN A 206 12.33 4.09 10.84
CA GLN A 206 13.01 5.31 10.37
C GLN A 206 14.40 5.01 9.78
N GLU A 207 14.93 5.94 8.99
CA GLU A 207 16.26 5.86 8.37
C GLU A 207 17.37 6.19 9.36
N THR A 208 17.10 7.14 10.25
CA THR A 208 18.07 7.67 11.20
C THR A 208 18.25 6.72 12.38
N ALA A 209 19.42 6.80 13.02
CA ALA A 209 19.74 6.03 14.21
C ALA A 209 19.66 6.90 15.48
N LEU A 210 19.35 6.27 16.59
CA LEU A 210 19.37 6.88 17.91
C LEU A 210 20.70 6.53 18.58
N ARG A 211 21.43 7.52 19.05
CA ARG A 211 22.64 7.36 19.85
C ARG A 211 22.38 7.81 21.27
N ILE A 212 22.56 6.91 22.21
CA ILE A 212 22.35 7.10 23.65
C ILE A 212 23.71 6.98 24.34
N GLU A 213 24.18 8.08 24.87
CA GLU A 213 25.44 8.16 25.57
C GLU A 213 25.18 8.00 27.09
N LEU A 214 25.88 7.05 27.70
CA LEU A 214 25.72 6.69 29.11
C LEU A 214 26.97 7.12 29.88
N TRP A 215 26.78 7.59 31.10
CA TRP A 215 27.84 7.74 32.10
C TRP A 215 27.56 6.79 33.25
N GLY A 216 28.17 5.62 33.20
CA GLY A 216 27.76 4.49 34.04
C GLY A 216 26.33 4.04 33.69
N ASP A 217 25.41 4.15 34.65
CA ASP A 217 23.99 3.82 34.43
C ASP A 217 23.13 5.06 34.09
N LYS A 218 23.71 6.28 34.07
CA LYS A 218 22.97 7.51 33.80
C LYS A 218 23.02 7.86 32.30
N VAL A 219 21.88 8.19 31.70
CA VAL A 219 21.80 8.72 30.34
C VAL A 219 22.23 10.18 30.36
N GLU A 220 23.35 10.49 29.70
CA GLU A 220 23.88 11.84 29.61
C GLU A 220 23.32 12.59 28.40
N ARG A 221 23.18 11.87 27.28
CA ARG A 221 22.77 12.47 26.00
C ARG A 221 21.97 11.49 25.16
N ILE A 222 20.95 12.02 24.48
CA ILE A 222 20.17 11.30 23.46
C ILE A 222 20.21 12.14 22.20
N VAL A 223 20.70 11.57 21.11
CA VAL A 223 20.77 12.24 19.80
C VAL A 223 20.29 11.34 18.69
N GLU A 224 19.70 11.96 17.69
CA GLU A 224 19.41 11.34 16.42
C GLU A 224 20.59 11.57 15.49
N VAL A 225 21.05 10.51 14.81
CA VAL A 225 22.24 10.55 13.96
C VAL A 225 21.95 9.90 12.60
N ASP A 226 22.62 10.37 11.58
CA ASP A 226 22.71 9.67 10.31
C ASP A 226 23.57 8.40 10.51
N PRO A 227 23.05 7.19 10.25
CA PRO A 227 23.77 5.95 10.53
C PRO A 227 25.00 5.74 9.66
N LEU A 228 25.07 6.39 8.47
CA LEU A 228 26.18 6.30 7.52
C LEU A 228 27.31 7.26 7.87
N THR A 229 26.96 8.52 8.15
CA THR A 229 27.93 9.59 8.40
C THR A 229 28.26 9.78 9.87
N GLY A 230 27.34 9.37 10.77
CA GLY A 230 27.43 9.66 12.21
C GLY A 230 27.10 11.10 12.59
N GLU A 231 26.66 11.92 11.62
CA GLU A 231 26.26 13.31 11.83
C GLU A 231 25.08 13.40 12.81
N VAL A 232 25.17 14.32 13.76
CA VAL A 232 24.08 14.58 14.72
C VAL A 232 23.04 15.45 14.03
N LEU A 233 21.84 14.90 13.88
CA LEU A 233 20.70 15.55 13.24
C LEU A 233 19.81 16.30 14.23
N ALA A 234 19.60 15.71 15.42
CA ALA A 234 18.76 16.30 16.45
C ALA A 234 19.18 15.87 17.85
N HIS A 235 18.81 16.68 18.85
CA HIS A 235 18.92 16.38 20.28
C HIS A 235 17.53 16.12 20.85
N SER A 236 17.42 15.12 21.72
CA SER A 236 16.16 14.77 22.38
C SER A 236 16.34 14.64 23.89
N GLU A 237 15.34 15.08 24.64
CA GLU A 237 15.31 14.86 26.11
C GLU A 237 14.69 13.51 26.46
N GLN A 238 13.87 12.95 25.52
CA GLN A 238 13.21 11.67 25.65
C GLN A 238 13.04 11.03 24.27
N VAL A 239 13.10 9.70 24.23
CA VAL A 239 12.82 8.91 23.02
C VAL A 239 12.01 7.67 23.37
N ASP A 240 11.04 7.35 22.53
CA ASP A 240 10.26 6.10 22.58
C ASP A 240 10.70 5.19 21.45
N ILE A 241 11.14 3.99 21.77
CA ILE A 241 11.62 2.98 20.84
C ILE A 241 10.57 1.88 20.76
N TYR A 242 10.06 1.60 19.57
CA TYR A 242 9.07 0.56 19.31
C TYR A 242 9.71 -0.73 18.79
N PRO A 243 9.05 -1.90 18.93
CA PRO A 243 9.60 -3.18 18.48
C PRO A 243 10.03 -3.22 17.02
N ALA A 244 11.08 -4.00 16.73
CA ALA A 244 11.59 -4.20 15.37
C ALA A 244 10.71 -5.13 14.52
N LYS A 245 9.80 -5.88 15.13
CA LYS A 245 8.83 -6.77 14.47
C LYS A 245 7.44 -6.51 15.03
N HIS A 246 6.40 -6.72 14.20
CA HIS A 246 5.01 -6.61 14.68
C HIS A 246 4.60 -7.78 15.61
N PHE A 247 5.18 -8.97 15.42
CA PHE A 247 4.99 -10.11 16.30
C PHE A 247 6.08 -10.13 17.35
N VAL A 248 5.77 -9.58 18.50
CA VAL A 248 6.61 -9.66 19.70
C VAL A 248 5.86 -10.39 20.80
N THR A 249 6.56 -11.20 21.57
CA THR A 249 5.98 -11.90 22.71
C THR A 249 7.03 -12.06 23.82
N SER A 250 6.59 -12.04 25.08
CA SER A 250 7.51 -12.23 26.19
C SER A 250 8.01 -13.68 26.25
N GLN A 251 9.21 -13.88 26.80
CA GLN A 251 9.79 -15.21 26.96
C GLN A 251 8.87 -16.15 27.74
N GLU A 252 8.16 -15.65 28.76
CA GLU A 252 7.19 -16.42 29.53
C GLU A 252 6.03 -16.92 28.67
N LYS A 253 5.45 -16.03 27.83
CA LYS A 253 4.38 -16.38 26.88
C LYS A 253 4.88 -17.34 25.81
N LEU A 254 6.11 -17.16 25.31
CA LEU A 254 6.74 -18.06 24.34
C LEU A 254 6.87 -19.48 24.90
N LEU A 255 7.39 -19.62 26.11
CA LEU A 255 7.51 -20.92 26.76
C LEU A 255 6.15 -21.60 27.04
N ALA A 256 5.13 -20.79 27.36
CA ALA A 256 3.76 -21.31 27.51
C ALA A 256 3.18 -21.74 26.14
N ALA A 257 3.39 -20.94 25.08
CA ALA A 257 2.96 -21.28 23.74
C ALA A 257 3.60 -22.58 23.22
N ILE A 258 4.90 -22.78 23.47
CA ILE A 258 5.61 -24.02 23.14
C ILE A 258 4.97 -25.25 23.80
N LYS A 259 4.54 -25.14 25.07
CA LYS A 259 3.82 -26.23 25.74
C LYS A 259 2.48 -26.54 25.08
N ASP A 260 1.72 -25.47 24.73
CA ASP A 260 0.43 -25.62 24.06
C ASP A 260 0.58 -26.21 22.65
N ILE A 261 1.62 -25.81 21.90
CA ILE A 261 1.96 -26.38 20.58
C ILE A 261 2.27 -27.88 20.69
N LYS A 262 3.04 -28.30 21.71
CA LYS A 262 3.34 -29.73 21.95
C LYS A 262 2.08 -30.52 22.24
N VAL A 263 1.18 -29.99 23.06
CA VAL A 263 -0.11 -30.66 23.36
C VAL A 263 -0.95 -30.82 22.09
N GLU A 264 -1.08 -29.75 21.30
CA GLU A 264 -1.82 -29.82 20.02
C GLU A 264 -1.19 -30.82 19.04
N LEU A 265 0.15 -30.86 18.98
CA LEU A 265 0.88 -31.83 18.14
C LEU A 265 0.55 -33.28 18.58
N ASP A 266 0.67 -33.59 19.89
CA ASP A 266 0.41 -34.94 20.41
C ASP A 266 -1.03 -35.41 20.13
N GLU A 267 -2.00 -34.50 20.29
CA GLU A 267 -3.41 -34.79 19.96
C GLU A 267 -3.58 -35.07 18.46
N ARG A 268 -3.00 -34.21 17.61
CA ARG A 268 -3.12 -34.35 16.17
C ARG A 268 -2.43 -35.60 15.63
N LEU A 269 -1.28 -35.96 16.17
CA LEU A 269 -0.58 -37.19 15.82
C LEU A 269 -1.40 -38.44 16.15
N LYS A 270 -2.07 -38.49 17.31
CA LYS A 270 -2.99 -39.59 17.68
C LYS A 270 -4.14 -39.70 16.68
N GLU A 271 -4.74 -38.59 16.27
CA GLU A 271 -5.82 -38.57 15.29
C GLU A 271 -5.36 -39.08 13.91
N LEU A 272 -4.23 -38.56 13.39
CA LEU A 272 -3.69 -38.96 12.09
C LEU A 272 -3.32 -40.46 12.07
N LYS A 273 -2.66 -40.95 13.13
CA LYS A 273 -2.32 -42.37 13.28
C LYS A 273 -3.56 -43.25 13.36
N ALA A 274 -4.61 -42.81 14.07
CA ALA A 274 -5.89 -43.52 14.15
C ALA A 274 -6.62 -43.57 12.78
N GLN A 275 -6.43 -42.59 11.92
CA GLN A 275 -6.95 -42.55 10.55
C GLN A 275 -6.08 -43.29 9.53
N GLY A 276 -4.96 -43.89 9.95
CA GLY A 276 -4.03 -44.58 9.06
C GLY A 276 -3.13 -43.65 8.23
N LYS A 277 -3.14 -42.35 8.51
CA LYS A 277 -2.33 -41.30 7.84
C LYS A 277 -0.95 -41.21 8.47
N LEU A 278 -0.12 -42.24 8.27
CA LEU A 278 1.18 -42.34 8.92
C LEU A 278 2.19 -41.36 8.35
N LEU A 279 2.20 -41.16 7.04
CA LEU A 279 3.11 -40.22 6.35
C LEU A 279 2.84 -38.77 6.80
N GLU A 280 1.55 -38.41 6.86
CA GLU A 280 1.14 -37.07 7.30
C GLU A 280 1.50 -36.85 8.78
N ALA A 281 1.39 -37.88 9.61
CA ALA A 281 1.79 -37.82 11.02
C ALA A 281 3.30 -37.61 11.17
N GLU A 282 4.13 -38.36 10.45
CA GLU A 282 5.60 -38.23 10.49
C GLU A 282 6.06 -36.87 9.99
N ARG A 283 5.49 -36.39 8.89
CA ARG A 283 5.76 -35.06 8.32
C ARG A 283 5.45 -33.94 9.31
N LEU A 284 4.27 -34.00 9.92
CA LEU A 284 3.83 -33.01 10.91
C LEU A 284 4.74 -33.03 12.16
N GLU A 285 5.08 -34.22 12.66
CA GLU A 285 5.92 -34.41 13.82
C GLU A 285 7.33 -33.81 13.59
N ALA A 286 7.97 -34.16 12.47
CA ALA A 286 9.29 -33.67 12.12
C ALA A 286 9.32 -32.15 11.99
N ARG A 287 8.39 -31.58 11.24
CA ARG A 287 8.31 -30.13 11.00
C ARG A 287 8.03 -29.37 12.29
N THR A 288 7.04 -29.78 13.05
CA THR A 288 6.64 -29.04 14.26
C THR A 288 7.72 -29.11 15.35
N ASN A 289 8.41 -30.27 15.51
CA ASN A 289 9.52 -30.37 16.46
C ASN A 289 10.68 -29.47 16.07
N TYR A 290 11.03 -29.39 14.77
CA TYR A 290 12.04 -28.45 14.29
C TYR A 290 11.66 -26.99 14.58
N ASP A 291 10.41 -26.60 14.30
CA ASP A 291 9.92 -25.25 14.57
C ASP A 291 9.96 -24.93 16.09
N ILE A 292 9.62 -25.92 16.95
CA ILE A 292 9.72 -25.79 18.42
C ILE A 292 11.16 -25.59 18.88
N GLU A 293 12.12 -26.34 18.33
CA GLU A 293 13.54 -26.20 18.65
C GLU A 293 14.02 -24.79 18.30
N MET A 294 13.69 -24.30 17.10
CA MET A 294 14.02 -22.93 16.69
C MET A 294 13.40 -21.87 17.58
N LEU A 295 12.14 -22.06 18.01
CA LEU A 295 11.49 -21.15 18.95
C LEU A 295 12.16 -21.15 20.34
N GLN A 296 12.69 -22.30 20.79
CA GLN A 296 13.39 -22.42 22.08
C GLN A 296 14.77 -21.77 22.06
N GLU A 297 15.55 -21.99 21.00
CA GLU A 297 16.94 -21.56 20.92
C GLU A 297 17.09 -20.13 20.41
N VAL A 298 16.28 -19.72 19.44
CA VAL A 298 16.39 -18.44 18.75
C VAL A 298 15.24 -17.48 19.10
N GLY A 299 14.14 -17.99 19.65
CA GLY A 299 12.92 -17.22 19.89
C GLY A 299 12.07 -16.97 18.62
N TYR A 300 12.45 -17.55 17.51
CA TYR A 300 11.81 -17.37 16.21
C TYR A 300 11.95 -18.61 15.32
N CYS A 301 10.97 -18.88 14.45
CA CYS A 301 11.06 -19.89 13.39
C CYS A 301 10.46 -19.38 12.09
N THR A 302 10.88 -19.94 10.96
CA THR A 302 10.28 -19.62 9.66
C THR A 302 8.81 -20.05 9.62
N GLY A 303 7.90 -19.10 9.34
CA GLY A 303 6.46 -19.34 9.39
C GLY A 303 5.88 -19.27 10.81
N VAL A 304 6.53 -18.54 11.73
CA VAL A 304 6.08 -18.31 13.12
C VAL A 304 4.62 -17.84 13.21
N GLU A 305 4.14 -17.15 12.18
CA GLU A 305 2.75 -16.71 12.07
C GLU A 305 1.74 -17.87 12.12
N ASN A 306 2.13 -19.08 11.72
CA ASN A 306 1.24 -20.26 11.84
C ASN A 306 0.97 -20.68 13.28
N TYR A 307 1.79 -20.21 14.22
CA TYR A 307 1.63 -20.41 15.66
C TYR A 307 1.08 -19.18 16.38
N SER A 308 0.63 -18.15 15.65
CA SER A 308 0.15 -16.86 16.19
C SER A 308 -0.95 -17.04 17.25
N ARG A 309 -1.85 -18.02 17.11
CA ARG A 309 -2.87 -18.33 18.10
C ARG A 309 -2.28 -18.65 19.46
N HIS A 310 -1.27 -19.53 19.50
CA HIS A 310 -0.60 -19.92 20.75
C HIS A 310 0.25 -18.79 21.33
N LEU A 311 1.02 -18.11 20.47
CA LEU A 311 1.88 -16.98 20.88
C LEU A 311 1.06 -15.83 21.47
N GLN A 312 -0.11 -15.56 20.92
CA GLN A 312 -1.03 -14.52 21.40
C GLN A 312 -2.05 -15.00 22.43
N ARG A 313 -1.98 -16.27 22.85
CA ARG A 313 -2.89 -16.91 23.84
C ARG A 313 -4.37 -16.76 23.45
N ARG A 314 -4.69 -16.78 22.16
CA ARG A 314 -6.06 -16.67 21.64
C ARG A 314 -6.81 -18.00 21.70
N ALA A 315 -8.12 -17.94 21.89
CA ALA A 315 -8.97 -19.12 21.77
C ALA A 315 -9.04 -19.62 20.30
N PRO A 316 -9.23 -20.92 20.07
CA PRO A 316 -9.44 -21.45 18.72
C PRO A 316 -10.60 -20.73 18.02
N GLY A 317 -10.41 -20.37 16.75
CA GLY A 317 -11.41 -19.67 15.92
C GLY A 317 -11.63 -18.19 16.25
N SER A 318 -10.92 -17.63 17.25
CA SER A 318 -11.06 -16.21 17.59
C SER A 318 -10.57 -15.28 16.46
N THR A 319 -11.11 -14.08 16.44
CA THR A 319 -10.71 -13.02 15.48
C THR A 319 -9.23 -12.67 15.66
N PRO A 320 -8.41 -12.68 14.61
CA PRO A 320 -7.01 -12.26 14.69
C PRO A 320 -6.90 -10.75 14.83
N TRP A 321 -5.82 -10.29 15.49
CA TRP A 321 -5.45 -8.88 15.51
C TRP A 321 -4.97 -8.41 14.14
N THR A 322 -5.40 -7.23 13.71
CA THR A 322 -5.10 -6.64 12.41
C THR A 322 -4.72 -5.17 12.54
N LEU A 323 -4.45 -4.48 11.42
CA LEU A 323 -4.20 -3.04 11.47
C LEU A 323 -5.39 -2.25 12.05
N LEU A 324 -6.62 -2.74 11.86
CA LEU A 324 -7.82 -2.07 12.35
C LEU A 324 -7.84 -1.96 13.89
N ASP A 325 -7.25 -2.96 14.57
CA ASP A 325 -7.17 -3.00 16.04
C ASP A 325 -6.14 -2.01 16.63
N TYR A 326 -5.24 -1.46 15.80
CA TYR A 326 -4.30 -0.40 16.20
C TYR A 326 -4.95 0.99 16.18
N PHE A 327 -6.08 1.14 15.49
CA PHE A 327 -6.82 2.40 15.48
C PHE A 327 -7.65 2.57 16.75
N PRO A 328 -7.87 3.82 17.20
CA PRO A 328 -8.84 4.07 18.27
C PRO A 328 -10.27 3.87 17.76
N ASP A 329 -11.19 3.57 18.68
CA ASP A 329 -12.60 3.23 18.36
C ASP A 329 -13.33 4.26 17.51
N ASP A 330 -12.92 5.53 17.57
CA ASP A 330 -13.54 6.64 16.85
C ASP A 330 -12.97 6.90 15.46
N PHE A 331 -12.12 6.01 14.92
CA PHE A 331 -11.52 6.24 13.60
C PHE A 331 -12.54 6.32 12.47
N LEU A 332 -12.19 7.03 11.41
CA LEU A 332 -12.96 7.14 10.18
C LEU A 332 -12.39 6.20 9.12
N LEU A 333 -13.26 5.44 8.46
CA LEU A 333 -12.89 4.55 7.38
C LEU A 333 -13.35 5.09 6.03
N PHE A 334 -12.44 5.15 5.06
CA PHE A 334 -12.77 5.27 3.64
C PHE A 334 -12.44 3.98 2.93
N ILE A 335 -13.34 3.51 2.07
CA ILE A 335 -13.07 2.38 1.17
C ILE A 335 -13.09 2.92 -0.25
N ASP A 336 -11.88 3.13 -0.81
CA ASP A 336 -11.74 3.65 -2.16
C ASP A 336 -11.91 2.56 -3.19
N GLU A 337 -12.47 2.92 -4.35
CA GLU A 337 -12.92 2.01 -5.39
C GLU A 337 -13.67 0.81 -4.78
N SER A 338 -14.67 1.11 -3.92
CA SER A 338 -15.37 0.15 -3.05
C SER A 338 -15.98 -1.03 -3.82
N HIS A 339 -16.45 -0.79 -5.04
CA HIS A 339 -16.96 -1.82 -5.95
C HIS A 339 -15.95 -2.92 -6.30
N MET A 340 -14.63 -2.66 -6.14
CA MET A 340 -13.53 -3.62 -6.29
C MET A 340 -12.98 -4.06 -4.93
N THR A 341 -12.82 -3.14 -3.98
CA THR A 341 -12.19 -3.38 -2.68
C THR A 341 -13.03 -4.31 -1.81
N LEU A 342 -14.36 -4.11 -1.74
CA LEU A 342 -15.25 -4.96 -0.92
C LEU A 342 -15.29 -6.43 -1.38
N PRO A 343 -15.46 -6.74 -2.69
CA PRO A 343 -15.35 -8.12 -3.16
C PRO A 343 -14.01 -8.78 -2.85
N GLN A 344 -12.92 -8.02 -2.88
CA GLN A 344 -11.59 -8.53 -2.53
C GLN A 344 -11.48 -8.86 -1.04
N ILE A 345 -11.97 -7.98 -0.15
CA ILE A 345 -12.04 -8.24 1.30
C ILE A 345 -12.81 -9.54 1.56
N ARG A 346 -13.96 -9.74 0.90
CA ARG A 346 -14.76 -10.98 1.02
C ARG A 346 -14.01 -12.23 0.53
N GLY A 347 -13.30 -12.10 -0.60
CA GLY A 347 -12.63 -13.24 -1.25
C GLY A 347 -11.37 -13.70 -0.53
N MET A 348 -10.65 -12.80 0.15
CA MET A 348 -9.36 -13.12 0.78
C MET A 348 -9.48 -14.22 1.85
N TYR A 349 -10.48 -14.15 2.71
CA TYR A 349 -10.72 -15.17 3.73
C TYR A 349 -10.92 -16.56 3.13
N HIS A 350 -11.80 -16.68 2.15
CA HIS A 350 -12.13 -17.98 1.53
C HIS A 350 -10.94 -18.61 0.81
N GLY A 351 -10.14 -17.82 0.13
CA GLY A 351 -8.92 -18.29 -0.54
C GLY A 351 -7.87 -18.80 0.44
N ASP A 352 -7.61 -18.06 1.52
CA ASP A 352 -6.61 -18.42 2.52
C ASP A 352 -7.01 -19.67 3.29
N ILE A 353 -8.25 -19.73 3.79
CA ILE A 353 -8.73 -20.85 4.60
C ILE A 353 -8.78 -22.18 3.81
N SER A 354 -9.19 -22.14 2.54
CA SER A 354 -9.21 -23.32 1.67
C SER A 354 -7.81 -23.92 1.48
N ARG A 355 -6.84 -23.07 1.18
CA ARG A 355 -5.43 -23.45 1.04
C ARG A 355 -4.87 -24.07 2.32
N LYS A 356 -5.14 -23.45 3.47
CA LYS A 356 -4.66 -23.91 4.78
C LYS A 356 -5.33 -25.22 5.24
N HIS A 357 -6.59 -25.44 4.93
CA HIS A 357 -7.23 -26.73 5.19
C HIS A 357 -6.47 -27.87 4.50
N THR A 358 -6.08 -27.68 3.24
CA THR A 358 -5.28 -28.69 2.53
C THR A 358 -3.95 -28.95 3.25
N LEU A 359 -3.23 -27.91 3.68
CA LEU A 359 -1.98 -28.07 4.42
C LEU A 359 -2.16 -28.82 5.76
N VAL A 360 -3.23 -28.56 6.47
CA VAL A 360 -3.57 -29.22 7.74
C VAL A 360 -3.97 -30.67 7.53
N ASP A 361 -4.78 -30.97 6.50
CA ASP A 361 -5.30 -32.31 6.22
C ASP A 361 -4.21 -33.28 5.77
N TYR A 362 -3.17 -32.77 5.12
CA TYR A 362 -2.01 -33.51 4.62
C TYR A 362 -0.76 -33.40 5.53
N GLY A 363 -0.90 -32.93 6.77
CA GLY A 363 0.15 -32.96 7.80
C GLY A 363 1.30 -31.98 7.58
N PHE A 364 1.11 -30.89 6.82
CA PHE A 364 2.11 -29.83 6.70
C PHE A 364 2.04 -28.80 7.81
N ARG A 365 0.84 -28.58 8.40
CA ARG A 365 0.61 -27.60 9.46
C ARG A 365 -0.35 -28.14 10.52
N LEU A 366 -0.21 -27.61 11.75
CA LEU A 366 -1.17 -27.83 12.84
C LEU A 366 -2.49 -27.11 12.55
N ARG A 367 -3.57 -27.49 13.22
CA ARG A 367 -4.89 -26.83 13.10
C ARG A 367 -4.85 -25.36 13.52
N SER A 368 -3.99 -25.01 14.48
CA SER A 368 -3.78 -23.62 14.89
C SER A 368 -3.36 -22.67 13.75
N ALA A 369 -2.76 -23.19 12.68
CA ALA A 369 -2.42 -22.41 11.49
C ALA A 369 -3.66 -21.84 10.79
N LEU A 370 -4.86 -22.43 10.98
CA LEU A 370 -6.12 -21.90 10.45
C LEU A 370 -6.50 -20.56 11.09
N ASP A 371 -6.02 -20.29 12.32
CA ASP A 371 -6.30 -19.05 13.05
C ASP A 371 -5.37 -17.89 12.71
N ASN A 372 -4.34 -18.14 11.89
CA ASN A 372 -3.55 -17.10 11.22
C ASN A 372 -4.19 -16.80 9.87
N ARG A 373 -5.17 -15.96 9.84
CA ARG A 373 -6.02 -15.70 8.68
C ARG A 373 -6.38 -14.23 8.55
N PRO A 374 -6.82 -13.76 7.38
CA PRO A 374 -7.46 -12.45 7.31
C PRO A 374 -8.81 -12.47 8.06
N LEU A 375 -9.32 -11.29 8.39
CA LEU A 375 -10.69 -11.15 8.87
C LEU A 375 -11.66 -11.72 7.84
N ASN A 376 -12.71 -12.40 8.31
CA ASN A 376 -13.87 -12.62 7.46
C ASN A 376 -14.67 -11.32 7.33
N PHE A 377 -15.63 -11.29 6.40
CA PHE A 377 -16.35 -10.05 6.10
C PHE A 377 -17.23 -9.55 7.26
N GLU A 378 -17.73 -10.44 8.11
CA GLU A 378 -18.53 -10.08 9.28
C GLU A 378 -17.64 -9.48 10.37
N GLU A 379 -16.50 -10.10 10.64
CA GLU A 379 -15.48 -9.58 11.56
C GLU A 379 -14.98 -8.20 11.11
N PHE A 380 -14.69 -8.05 9.82
CA PHE A 380 -14.34 -6.75 9.25
C PHE A 380 -15.41 -5.68 9.52
N ASN A 381 -16.68 -6.00 9.30
CA ASN A 381 -17.78 -5.08 9.55
C ASN A 381 -17.94 -4.73 11.04
N GLN A 382 -17.55 -5.62 11.97
CA GLN A 382 -17.61 -5.34 13.41
C GLN A 382 -16.60 -4.27 13.83
N HIS A 383 -15.44 -4.18 13.17
CA HIS A 383 -14.43 -3.14 13.44
C HIS A 383 -14.82 -1.75 12.92
N ILE A 384 -15.81 -1.67 12.02
CA ILE A 384 -16.21 -0.40 11.41
C ILE A 384 -17.10 0.40 12.36
N ASN A 385 -16.65 1.58 12.76
CA ASN A 385 -17.46 2.58 13.43
C ASN A 385 -18.28 3.38 12.39
N GLN A 386 -17.60 4.17 11.54
CA GLN A 386 -18.22 4.90 10.44
C GLN A 386 -17.39 4.74 9.16
N VAL A 387 -18.07 4.53 8.03
CA VAL A 387 -17.42 4.33 6.74
C VAL A 387 -18.04 5.18 5.65
N ILE A 388 -17.19 5.67 4.76
CA ILE A 388 -17.56 6.29 3.49
C ILE A 388 -17.03 5.40 2.36
N TYR A 389 -17.93 4.81 1.60
CA TYR A 389 -17.64 4.10 0.36
C TYR A 389 -17.41 5.12 -0.75
N VAL A 390 -16.30 5.02 -1.45
CA VAL A 390 -15.93 5.93 -2.52
C VAL A 390 -15.84 5.14 -3.82
N SER A 391 -16.65 5.47 -4.81
CA SER A 391 -16.67 4.77 -6.10
C SER A 391 -17.26 5.63 -7.21
N ALA A 392 -16.84 5.39 -8.45
CA ALA A 392 -17.53 5.93 -9.64
C ALA A 392 -18.74 5.06 -10.05
N THR A 393 -18.73 3.79 -9.63
CA THR A 393 -19.73 2.76 -9.98
C THR A 393 -20.02 1.87 -8.76
N PRO A 394 -20.70 2.42 -7.71
CA PRO A 394 -21.09 1.61 -6.56
C PRO A 394 -21.98 0.44 -6.96
N LYS A 395 -21.89 -0.65 -6.21
CA LYS A 395 -22.72 -1.85 -6.38
C LYS A 395 -23.94 -1.82 -5.45
N PRO A 396 -24.90 -2.76 -5.62
CA PRO A 396 -26.10 -2.81 -4.77
C PRO A 396 -25.80 -2.80 -3.27
N TYR A 397 -24.71 -3.45 -2.84
CA TYR A 397 -24.31 -3.49 -1.43
C TYR A 397 -24.08 -2.11 -0.82
N GLU A 398 -23.34 -1.23 -1.53
CA GLU A 398 -23.08 0.13 -1.06
C GLU A 398 -24.37 0.96 -0.98
N TYR A 399 -25.27 0.81 -1.97
CA TYR A 399 -26.56 1.51 -1.98
C TYR A 399 -27.48 1.03 -0.86
N GLU A 400 -27.59 -0.27 -0.64
CA GLU A 400 -28.47 -0.86 0.38
C GLU A 400 -28.01 -0.54 1.80
N ARG A 401 -26.71 -0.44 2.02
CA ARG A 401 -26.12 -0.17 3.33
C ARG A 401 -26.04 1.31 3.67
N SER A 402 -25.89 2.16 2.67
CA SER A 402 -25.69 3.58 2.87
C SER A 402 -26.98 4.31 3.26
N ARG A 403 -26.94 4.99 4.41
CA ARG A 403 -28.02 5.90 4.82
C ARG A 403 -28.10 7.15 3.95
N GLN A 404 -27.01 7.52 3.31
CA GLN A 404 -26.89 8.67 2.43
C GLN A 404 -25.98 8.35 1.26
N VAL A 405 -26.40 8.76 0.07
CA VAL A 405 -25.60 8.72 -1.15
C VAL A 405 -25.37 10.16 -1.61
N VAL A 406 -24.10 10.50 -1.86
CA VAL A 406 -23.67 11.84 -2.28
C VAL A 406 -23.01 11.72 -3.65
N GLU A 407 -23.47 12.49 -4.63
CA GLU A 407 -22.87 12.54 -5.96
C GLU A 407 -21.86 13.68 -6.06
N GLN A 408 -20.75 13.40 -6.76
CA GLN A 408 -19.69 14.35 -7.12
C GLN A 408 -19.33 14.10 -8.59
N LEU A 409 -20.08 14.72 -9.50
CA LEU A 409 -20.04 14.47 -10.93
C LEU A 409 -19.26 15.54 -11.72
N VAL A 410 -19.11 16.72 -11.14
CA VAL A 410 -18.45 17.85 -11.78
C VAL A 410 -16.93 17.77 -11.64
N ARG A 411 -16.24 17.79 -12.78
CA ARG A 411 -14.77 17.93 -12.83
C ARG A 411 -14.37 19.40 -12.79
N PRO A 412 -13.47 19.80 -11.90
CA PRO A 412 -12.96 21.19 -11.84
C PRO A 412 -12.35 21.68 -13.15
N THR A 413 -11.80 20.77 -13.96
CA THR A 413 -11.20 21.07 -15.26
C THR A 413 -12.20 21.33 -16.37
N GLY A 414 -13.49 21.09 -16.14
CA GLY A 414 -14.54 21.18 -17.14
C GLY A 414 -14.56 20.05 -18.17
N LEU A 415 -13.66 19.05 -18.07
CA LEU A 415 -13.59 17.93 -19.00
C LEU A 415 -14.88 17.09 -18.98
N LEU A 416 -15.38 16.80 -20.16
CA LEU A 416 -16.63 16.06 -20.36
C LEU A 416 -16.40 14.54 -20.31
N GLU A 417 -17.48 13.79 -20.02
CA GLU A 417 -17.49 12.36 -20.31
C GLU A 417 -17.35 12.13 -21.83
N PRO A 418 -16.74 10.99 -22.24
CA PRO A 418 -16.52 10.71 -23.64
C PRO A 418 -17.83 10.62 -24.44
N THR A 419 -17.76 10.96 -25.72
CA THR A 419 -18.82 10.59 -26.65
C THR A 419 -18.75 9.10 -26.95
N VAL A 420 -19.89 8.41 -26.98
CA VAL A 420 -19.96 6.97 -27.21
C VAL A 420 -20.63 6.70 -28.55
N GLU A 421 -19.99 5.87 -29.38
CA GLU A 421 -20.48 5.43 -30.69
C GLU A 421 -20.56 3.88 -30.69
N VAL A 422 -21.66 3.33 -31.17
CA VAL A 422 -21.80 1.88 -31.37
C VAL A 422 -21.69 1.58 -32.87
N LYS A 423 -20.80 0.64 -33.20
CA LYS A 423 -20.54 0.23 -34.62
C LYS A 423 -20.70 -1.29 -34.74
N PRO A 424 -21.02 -1.82 -35.94
CA PRO A 424 -21.15 -3.25 -36.16
C PRO A 424 -19.83 -4.00 -35.97
N VAL A 425 -19.90 -5.25 -35.56
CA VAL A 425 -18.72 -6.12 -35.41
C VAL A 425 -18.07 -6.43 -36.77
N LYS A 426 -18.86 -6.52 -37.84
CA LYS A 426 -18.34 -6.76 -39.18
C LYS A 426 -17.45 -5.62 -39.64
N GLY A 427 -16.17 -5.90 -39.92
CA GLY A 427 -15.17 -4.90 -40.31
C GLY A 427 -14.59 -4.11 -39.12
N GLN A 428 -14.80 -4.55 -37.90
CA GLN A 428 -14.32 -3.86 -36.69
C GLN A 428 -12.81 -3.61 -36.68
N ILE A 429 -12.01 -4.55 -37.20
CA ILE A 429 -10.54 -4.42 -37.21
C ILE A 429 -10.08 -3.35 -38.20
N ASP A 430 -10.66 -3.32 -39.39
CA ASP A 430 -10.30 -2.30 -40.40
C ASP A 430 -10.68 -0.89 -39.91
N ASP A 431 -11.88 -0.72 -39.36
CA ASP A 431 -12.29 0.55 -38.76
C ASP A 431 -11.43 0.93 -37.56
N LEU A 432 -11.10 -0.04 -36.68
CA LEU A 432 -10.19 0.17 -35.57
C LEU A 432 -8.84 0.73 -36.00
N ILE A 433 -8.20 0.13 -37.05
CA ILE A 433 -6.93 0.59 -37.60
C ILE A 433 -7.05 2.02 -38.13
N TYR A 434 -8.14 2.31 -38.87
CA TYR A 434 -8.41 3.64 -39.36
C TYR A 434 -8.53 4.67 -38.23
N GLN A 435 -9.28 4.34 -37.18
CA GLN A 435 -9.47 5.23 -36.01
C GLN A 435 -8.16 5.47 -35.27
N ILE A 436 -7.37 4.42 -35.07
CA ILE A 436 -6.06 4.51 -34.43
C ILE A 436 -5.13 5.43 -35.23
N LYS A 437 -4.94 5.17 -36.52
CA LYS A 437 -4.06 5.98 -37.39
C LYS A 437 -4.46 7.45 -37.36
N ARG A 438 -5.77 7.75 -37.36
CA ARG A 438 -6.30 9.11 -37.23
C ARG A 438 -5.93 9.80 -35.92
N ARG A 439 -5.90 9.07 -34.81
CA ARG A 439 -5.55 9.59 -33.48
C ARG A 439 -4.04 9.76 -33.34
N VAL A 440 -3.29 8.75 -33.72
CA VAL A 440 -1.82 8.77 -33.70
C VAL A 440 -1.25 9.94 -34.53
N ALA A 441 -1.84 10.24 -35.69
CA ALA A 441 -1.47 11.40 -36.51
C ALA A 441 -1.64 12.75 -35.78
N ARG A 442 -2.41 12.80 -34.68
CA ARG A 442 -2.60 13.98 -33.82
C ARG A 442 -1.75 13.95 -32.57
N GLY A 443 -0.91 12.92 -32.40
CA GLY A 443 -0.12 12.69 -31.17
C GLY A 443 -0.93 12.15 -29.99
N GLU A 444 -2.16 11.68 -30.24
CA GLU A 444 -3.05 11.11 -29.20
C GLU A 444 -2.79 9.61 -29.04
N ARG A 445 -3.22 9.03 -27.93
CA ARG A 445 -3.05 7.61 -27.59
C ARG A 445 -4.38 6.86 -27.55
N CYS A 446 -4.32 5.52 -27.75
CA CYS A 446 -5.49 4.68 -27.83
C CYS A 446 -5.41 3.49 -26.87
N LEU A 447 -6.56 3.08 -26.31
CA LEU A 447 -6.72 1.84 -25.58
C LEU A 447 -7.72 0.94 -26.31
N VAL A 448 -7.41 -0.35 -26.40
CA VAL A 448 -8.27 -1.35 -27.03
C VAL A 448 -8.56 -2.46 -26.03
N THR A 449 -9.83 -2.79 -25.79
CA THR A 449 -10.20 -3.89 -24.90
C THR A 449 -10.74 -5.09 -25.68
N THR A 450 -10.20 -6.27 -25.37
CA THR A 450 -10.58 -7.57 -25.92
C THR A 450 -11.20 -8.45 -24.84
N LEU A 451 -11.72 -9.65 -25.20
CA LEU A 451 -12.32 -10.60 -24.28
C LEU A 451 -11.33 -11.65 -23.75
N THR A 452 -10.28 -11.97 -24.51
CA THR A 452 -9.34 -13.04 -24.14
C THR A 452 -7.88 -12.59 -24.31
N LYS A 453 -6.96 -13.24 -23.59
CA LYS A 453 -5.51 -13.04 -23.71
C LYS A 453 -5.03 -13.21 -25.15
N ARG A 454 -5.42 -14.34 -25.73
CA ARG A 454 -5.06 -14.69 -27.10
C ARG A 454 -5.49 -13.62 -28.11
N MET A 455 -6.72 -13.10 -27.98
CA MET A 455 -7.16 -11.98 -28.84
C MET A 455 -6.32 -10.73 -28.64
N ALA A 456 -5.88 -10.42 -27.40
CA ALA A 456 -5.05 -9.24 -27.14
C ALA A 456 -3.67 -9.40 -27.77
N GLU A 457 -3.06 -10.56 -27.68
CA GLU A 457 -1.76 -10.87 -28.28
C GLU A 457 -1.84 -10.87 -29.80
N GLU A 458 -2.76 -11.64 -30.40
CA GLU A 458 -2.96 -11.73 -31.85
C GLU A 458 -3.27 -10.34 -32.46
N LEU A 459 -4.11 -9.54 -31.79
CA LEU A 459 -4.42 -8.19 -32.27
C LEU A 459 -3.20 -7.25 -32.15
N SER A 460 -2.44 -7.37 -31.07
CA SER A 460 -1.22 -6.57 -30.89
C SER A 460 -0.21 -6.90 -32.00
N ASP A 461 0.00 -8.18 -32.31
CA ASP A 461 0.92 -8.60 -33.36
C ASP A 461 0.44 -8.11 -34.74
N TYR A 462 -0.85 -8.24 -35.03
CA TYR A 462 -1.42 -7.71 -36.29
C TYR A 462 -1.27 -6.18 -36.41
N LEU A 463 -1.49 -5.42 -35.32
CA LEU A 463 -1.29 -3.98 -35.35
C LEU A 463 0.18 -3.59 -35.56
N ARG A 464 1.15 -4.38 -35.04
CA ARG A 464 2.58 -4.18 -35.34
C ARG A 464 2.91 -4.42 -36.81
N GLU A 465 2.33 -5.45 -37.41
CA GLU A 465 2.48 -5.68 -38.88
C GLU A 465 1.95 -4.49 -39.72
N MET A 466 0.95 -3.76 -39.19
CA MET A 466 0.41 -2.55 -39.77
C MET A 466 1.18 -1.27 -39.41
N GLU A 467 2.41 -1.41 -38.90
CA GLU A 467 3.32 -0.33 -38.49
C GLU A 467 2.78 0.58 -37.35
N ILE A 468 1.90 0.07 -36.51
CA ILE A 468 1.40 0.76 -35.31
C ILE A 468 2.22 0.32 -34.11
N LYS A 469 2.77 1.27 -33.37
CA LYS A 469 3.52 0.99 -32.13
C LYS A 469 2.56 0.55 -31.04
N THR A 470 2.51 -0.75 -30.77
CA THR A 470 1.54 -1.33 -29.85
C THR A 470 2.19 -2.29 -28.86
N HIS A 471 1.57 -2.42 -27.69
CA HIS A 471 1.84 -3.45 -26.69
C HIS A 471 0.54 -4.04 -26.17
N TYR A 472 0.60 -5.22 -25.54
CA TYR A 472 -0.56 -5.85 -24.93
C TYR A 472 -0.45 -5.89 -23.41
N LEU A 473 -1.59 -5.98 -22.72
CA LEU A 473 -1.71 -6.08 -21.26
C LEU A 473 -2.69 -7.18 -20.87
N HIS A 474 -2.21 -8.17 -20.10
CA HIS A 474 -3.05 -9.21 -19.49
C HIS A 474 -2.55 -9.62 -18.09
N SER A 475 -3.23 -10.58 -17.46
CA SER A 475 -3.00 -10.95 -16.04
C SER A 475 -1.65 -11.64 -15.76
N GLU A 476 -0.91 -12.10 -16.77
CA GLU A 476 0.38 -12.78 -16.62
C GLU A 476 1.56 -11.80 -16.70
N ILE A 477 1.34 -10.56 -17.12
CA ILE A 477 2.36 -9.51 -17.11
C ILE A 477 2.58 -9.07 -15.67
N GLU A 478 3.84 -9.03 -15.25
CA GLU A 478 4.24 -8.60 -13.91
C GLU A 478 3.82 -7.16 -13.61
N THR A 479 3.63 -6.86 -12.33
CA THR A 479 3.14 -5.55 -11.91
C THR A 479 4.07 -4.41 -12.31
N LEU A 480 5.39 -4.60 -12.25
CA LEU A 480 6.37 -3.59 -12.62
C LEU A 480 6.37 -3.36 -14.14
N GLU A 481 6.45 -4.43 -14.93
CA GLU A 481 6.40 -4.36 -16.40
C GLU A 481 5.13 -3.66 -16.90
N ARG A 482 3.99 -3.93 -16.24
CA ARG A 482 2.72 -3.28 -16.55
C ARG A 482 2.77 -1.76 -16.36
N VAL A 483 3.43 -1.30 -15.29
CA VAL A 483 3.62 0.14 -15.06
C VAL A 483 4.51 0.75 -16.12
N GLU A 484 5.56 0.06 -16.52
CA GLU A 484 6.45 0.51 -17.60
C GLU A 484 5.71 0.63 -18.93
N ILE A 485 4.91 -0.37 -19.32
CA ILE A 485 4.12 -0.32 -20.56
C ILE A 485 3.19 0.91 -20.57
N LEU A 486 2.54 1.22 -19.46
CA LEU A 486 1.63 2.36 -19.39
C LEU A 486 2.37 3.70 -19.32
N ARG A 487 3.52 3.75 -18.68
CA ARG A 487 4.45 4.89 -18.74
C ARG A 487 4.89 5.13 -20.20
N ASP A 488 5.27 4.08 -20.88
CA ASP A 488 5.74 4.14 -22.25
C ASP A 488 4.63 4.55 -23.24
N LEU A 489 3.38 4.15 -22.98
CA LEU A 489 2.21 4.69 -23.69
C LEU A 489 2.11 6.20 -23.50
N ARG A 490 2.27 6.72 -22.29
CA ARG A 490 2.24 8.16 -22.00
C ARG A 490 3.39 8.91 -22.65
N LEU A 491 4.59 8.32 -22.65
CA LEU A 491 5.78 8.90 -23.29
C LEU A 491 5.76 8.81 -24.83
N GLY A 492 4.83 8.02 -25.39
CA GLY A 492 4.70 7.85 -26.85
C GLY A 492 5.66 6.83 -27.44
N VAL A 493 6.25 5.96 -26.63
CA VAL A 493 6.97 4.76 -27.09
C VAL A 493 5.95 3.83 -27.76
N TYR A 494 4.76 3.68 -27.16
CA TYR A 494 3.61 3.02 -27.76
C TYR A 494 2.51 4.03 -28.12
N ASP A 495 1.79 3.76 -29.19
CA ASP A 495 0.63 4.53 -29.62
C ASP A 495 -0.67 3.90 -29.12
N VAL A 496 -0.65 2.58 -28.94
CA VAL A 496 -1.81 1.76 -28.57
C VAL A 496 -1.40 0.72 -27.53
N VAL A 497 -2.27 0.52 -26.55
CA VAL A 497 -2.21 -0.64 -25.65
C VAL A 497 -3.49 -1.45 -25.81
N VAL A 498 -3.32 -2.75 -26.07
CA VAL A 498 -4.40 -3.73 -26.21
C VAL A 498 -4.47 -4.56 -24.93
N GLY A 499 -5.65 -4.76 -24.35
CA GLY A 499 -5.74 -5.56 -23.12
C GLY A 499 -7.13 -6.09 -22.82
N ILE A 500 -7.19 -7.04 -21.88
CA ILE A 500 -8.46 -7.67 -21.47
C ILE A 500 -9.17 -6.82 -20.44
N ASN A 501 -8.46 -6.45 -19.40
CA ASN A 501 -8.98 -5.68 -18.27
C ASN A 501 -8.02 -4.56 -17.91
N LEU A 502 -8.14 -3.47 -18.64
CA LEU A 502 -7.35 -2.25 -18.42
C LEU A 502 -7.83 -1.45 -17.19
N LEU A 503 -8.81 -1.98 -16.44
CA LEU A 503 -9.51 -1.29 -15.35
C LEU A 503 -8.78 -1.37 -14.01
N ARG A 504 -7.94 -2.39 -13.81
CA ARG A 504 -7.40 -2.72 -12.47
C ARG A 504 -6.40 -1.72 -11.90
N GLU A 505 -5.99 -0.75 -12.69
CA GLU A 505 -4.89 0.12 -12.31
C GLU A 505 -5.36 1.57 -12.29
N GLY A 506 -5.45 2.19 -11.16
CA GLY A 506 -5.80 3.59 -10.93
C GLY A 506 -4.94 4.61 -11.70
N LEU A 507 -4.48 4.28 -12.91
CA LEU A 507 -3.57 5.09 -13.70
C LEU A 507 -4.29 6.23 -14.43
N ASP A 508 -3.66 7.38 -14.34
CA ASP A 508 -4.06 8.62 -14.98
C ASP A 508 -3.41 8.70 -16.36
N LEU A 509 -4.22 8.54 -17.41
CA LEU A 509 -3.78 8.53 -18.80
C LEU A 509 -4.38 9.72 -19.59
N PRO A 510 -3.95 10.95 -19.33
CA PRO A 510 -4.51 12.13 -19.98
C PRO A 510 -4.24 12.21 -21.48
N GLU A 511 -3.31 11.41 -22.00
CA GLU A 511 -2.95 11.34 -23.44
C GLU A 511 -3.91 10.44 -24.25
N VAL A 512 -4.75 9.62 -23.56
CA VAL A 512 -5.69 8.70 -24.21
C VAL A 512 -6.94 9.43 -24.63
N SER A 513 -7.14 9.57 -25.94
CA SER A 513 -8.33 10.18 -26.55
C SER A 513 -9.35 9.16 -27.05
N LEU A 514 -8.92 7.93 -27.36
CA LEU A 514 -9.78 6.88 -27.89
C LEU A 514 -9.72 5.63 -27.04
N VAL A 515 -10.89 5.15 -26.67
CA VAL A 515 -11.07 3.81 -26.08
C VAL A 515 -11.96 3.00 -27.00
N THR A 516 -11.54 1.81 -27.39
CA THR A 516 -12.33 0.90 -28.21
C THR A 516 -12.64 -0.39 -27.43
N ILE A 517 -13.86 -0.84 -27.54
CA ILE A 517 -14.36 -2.04 -26.86
C ILE A 517 -14.83 -3.02 -27.95
N LEU A 518 -14.00 -4.05 -28.19
CA LEU A 518 -14.35 -5.09 -29.17
C LEU A 518 -15.35 -6.05 -28.58
N ASP A 519 -16.25 -6.57 -29.41
CA ASP A 519 -17.28 -7.53 -29.02
C ASP A 519 -18.03 -7.08 -27.75
N ALA A 520 -18.51 -5.83 -27.75
CA ALA A 520 -19.14 -5.21 -26.58
C ALA A 520 -20.50 -5.87 -26.22
N ASP A 521 -21.13 -6.57 -27.14
CA ASP A 521 -22.38 -7.30 -26.98
C ASP A 521 -22.23 -8.72 -26.36
N LYS A 522 -21.00 -9.17 -26.14
CA LYS A 522 -20.74 -10.45 -25.46
C LYS A 522 -20.85 -10.26 -23.96
N GLU A 523 -22.07 -10.41 -23.44
CA GLU A 523 -22.35 -10.23 -22.01
C GLU A 523 -21.47 -11.10 -21.12
N GLY A 524 -21.06 -10.55 -19.96
CA GLY A 524 -20.23 -11.20 -18.97
C GLY A 524 -19.58 -10.19 -18.05
N TYR A 525 -18.74 -10.66 -17.12
CA TYR A 525 -18.08 -9.80 -16.11
C TYR A 525 -17.30 -8.63 -16.71
N LEU A 526 -16.65 -8.83 -17.88
CA LEU A 526 -15.86 -7.79 -18.57
C LEU A 526 -16.71 -6.79 -19.38
N ARG A 527 -18.00 -7.06 -19.52
CA ARG A 527 -18.97 -6.25 -20.28
C ARG A 527 -20.20 -5.91 -19.43
N SER A 528 -20.06 -5.97 -18.10
CA SER A 528 -21.08 -5.44 -17.19
C SER A 528 -21.16 -3.92 -17.29
N GLU A 529 -22.27 -3.34 -16.87
CA GLU A 529 -22.48 -1.90 -16.82
C GLU A 529 -21.29 -1.17 -16.19
N GLU A 530 -20.86 -1.61 -15.00
CA GLU A 530 -19.76 -0.99 -14.25
C GLU A 530 -18.42 -1.10 -15.01
N ALA A 531 -18.15 -2.27 -15.60
CA ALA A 531 -16.94 -2.49 -16.38
C ALA A 531 -16.90 -1.59 -17.63
N LEU A 532 -18.01 -1.41 -18.30
CA LEU A 532 -18.14 -0.52 -19.44
C LEU A 532 -17.94 0.94 -19.03
N ILE A 533 -18.62 1.44 -17.99
CA ILE A 533 -18.48 2.83 -17.49
C ILE A 533 -17.01 3.12 -17.11
N GLN A 534 -16.37 2.19 -16.42
CA GLN A 534 -14.96 2.36 -16.03
C GLN A 534 -14.00 2.38 -17.21
N THR A 535 -14.23 1.49 -18.18
CA THR A 535 -13.43 1.45 -19.42
C THR A 535 -13.58 2.75 -20.20
N MET A 536 -14.80 3.23 -20.39
CA MET A 536 -15.10 4.51 -21.02
C MET A 536 -14.46 5.69 -20.29
N GLY A 537 -14.51 5.66 -18.95
CA GLY A 537 -13.92 6.70 -18.10
C GLY A 537 -12.40 6.88 -18.24
N ARG A 538 -11.69 5.92 -18.86
CA ARG A 538 -10.26 6.05 -19.15
C ARG A 538 -9.97 7.14 -20.20
N ALA A 539 -10.89 7.40 -21.12
CA ALA A 539 -10.77 8.52 -22.06
C ALA A 539 -11.21 9.88 -21.47
N ALA A 540 -11.95 9.89 -20.36
CA ALA A 540 -12.61 11.10 -19.81
C ALA A 540 -11.64 12.20 -19.31
N ARG A 541 -10.33 12.00 -19.43
CA ARG A 541 -9.29 12.99 -19.10
C ARG A 541 -8.71 13.72 -20.31
N HIS A 542 -9.17 13.35 -21.49
CA HIS A 542 -8.77 14.00 -22.73
C HIS A 542 -9.90 14.89 -23.28
N ILE A 543 -9.54 16.05 -23.84
CA ILE A 543 -10.53 17.01 -24.33
C ILE A 543 -11.35 16.43 -25.51
N ASN A 544 -10.73 15.55 -26.33
CA ASN A 544 -11.35 14.89 -27.47
C ASN A 544 -11.74 13.43 -27.14
N ALA A 545 -12.19 13.18 -25.91
CA ALA A 545 -12.54 11.85 -25.46
C ALA A 545 -13.63 11.19 -26.33
N HIS A 546 -13.34 10.01 -26.85
CA HIS A 546 -14.23 9.23 -27.67
C HIS A 546 -14.16 7.74 -27.36
N VAL A 547 -15.31 7.08 -27.37
CA VAL A 547 -15.41 5.63 -27.15
C VAL A 547 -16.15 5.00 -28.32
N ILE A 548 -15.61 3.89 -28.83
CA ILE A 548 -16.28 3.08 -29.85
C ILE A 548 -16.54 1.69 -29.25
N MET A 549 -17.79 1.29 -29.25
CA MET A 549 -18.22 -0.06 -28.91
C MET A 549 -18.56 -0.81 -30.19
N TYR A 550 -17.85 -1.91 -30.49
CA TYR A 550 -18.19 -2.77 -31.61
C TYR A 550 -19.17 -3.85 -31.11
N ALA A 551 -20.39 -3.79 -31.64
CA ALA A 551 -21.50 -4.66 -31.24
C ALA A 551 -22.53 -4.79 -32.36
N ASP A 552 -23.06 -5.99 -32.55
CA ASP A 552 -24.17 -6.23 -33.49
C ASP A 552 -25.53 -5.97 -32.85
N ALA A 553 -25.61 -6.00 -31.51
CA ALA A 553 -26.79 -5.65 -30.73
C ALA A 553 -26.42 -4.85 -29.49
N VAL A 554 -27.25 -3.89 -29.12
CA VAL A 554 -27.07 -3.13 -27.86
C VAL A 554 -27.67 -3.94 -26.73
N THR A 555 -26.84 -4.44 -25.80
CA THR A 555 -27.28 -5.19 -24.62
C THR A 555 -27.81 -4.24 -23.53
N GLU A 556 -28.48 -4.80 -22.50
CA GLU A 556 -28.97 -4.01 -21.38
C GLU A 556 -27.83 -3.30 -20.62
N SER A 557 -26.71 -4.00 -20.41
CA SER A 557 -25.50 -3.43 -19.79
C SER A 557 -24.92 -2.27 -20.60
N MET A 558 -24.86 -2.40 -21.93
CA MET A 558 -24.44 -1.33 -22.82
C MET A 558 -25.38 -0.13 -22.75
N HIS A 559 -26.70 -0.37 -22.80
CA HIS A 559 -27.70 0.68 -22.75
C HIS A 559 -27.57 1.51 -21.48
N LYS A 560 -27.52 0.87 -20.31
CA LYS A 560 -27.35 1.53 -19.00
C LYS A 560 -26.03 2.33 -18.93
N ALA A 561 -24.93 1.74 -19.41
CA ALA A 561 -23.63 2.38 -19.40
C ALA A 561 -23.59 3.65 -20.29
N ILE A 562 -24.21 3.57 -21.48
CA ILE A 562 -24.31 4.72 -22.41
C ILE A 562 -25.20 5.81 -21.82
N GLU A 563 -26.34 5.44 -21.25
CA GLU A 563 -27.30 6.37 -20.63
C GLU A 563 -26.66 7.11 -19.45
N GLU A 564 -26.00 6.40 -18.53
CA GLU A 564 -25.34 7.01 -17.38
C GLU A 564 -24.16 7.91 -17.80
N THR A 565 -23.35 7.49 -18.77
CA THR A 565 -22.27 8.33 -19.32
C THR A 565 -22.85 9.60 -19.97
N GLY A 566 -23.97 9.48 -20.69
CA GLY A 566 -24.70 10.60 -21.27
C GLY A 566 -25.26 11.56 -20.22
N ARG A 567 -25.86 11.03 -19.14
CA ARG A 567 -26.36 11.82 -18.00
C ARG A 567 -25.22 12.63 -17.36
N ARG A 568 -24.11 11.98 -17.03
CA ARG A 568 -22.92 12.64 -16.45
C ARG A 568 -22.37 13.73 -17.35
N ARG A 569 -22.31 13.45 -18.66
CA ARG A 569 -21.88 14.44 -19.65
C ARG A 569 -22.78 15.68 -19.67
N GLN A 570 -24.09 15.50 -19.68
CA GLN A 570 -25.06 16.59 -19.66
C GLN A 570 -24.94 17.47 -18.39
N VAL A 571 -24.75 16.84 -17.21
CA VAL A 571 -24.53 17.57 -15.97
C VAL A 571 -23.29 18.45 -16.06
N GLN A 572 -22.17 17.90 -16.56
CA GLN A 572 -20.94 18.66 -16.75
C GLN A 572 -21.06 19.78 -17.78
N GLU A 573 -21.76 19.54 -18.91
CA GLU A 573 -22.00 20.54 -19.94
C GLU A 573 -22.85 21.71 -19.41
N ALA A 574 -23.89 21.40 -18.65
CA ALA A 574 -24.75 22.41 -18.03
C ALA A 574 -23.95 23.28 -17.05
N TYR A 575 -23.15 22.64 -16.18
CA TYR A 575 -22.28 23.32 -15.23
C TYR A 575 -21.25 24.23 -15.92
N ASN A 576 -20.58 23.72 -16.98
CA ASN A 576 -19.59 24.49 -17.74
C ASN A 576 -20.22 25.72 -18.38
N LYS A 577 -21.44 25.57 -18.93
CA LYS A 577 -22.18 26.67 -19.56
C LYS A 577 -22.60 27.73 -18.55
N GLU A 578 -23.10 27.32 -17.39
CA GLU A 578 -23.52 28.22 -16.31
C GLU A 578 -22.36 29.06 -15.77
N HIS A 579 -21.19 28.42 -15.60
CA HIS A 579 -20.00 29.05 -15.00
C HIS A 579 -19.00 29.59 -16.03
N GLY A 580 -19.28 29.51 -17.31
CA GLY A 580 -18.38 30.00 -18.38
C GLY A 580 -17.04 29.22 -18.46
N ILE A 581 -17.03 27.93 -18.07
CA ILE A 581 -15.81 27.12 -18.02
C ILE A 581 -15.54 26.53 -19.41
N THR A 582 -14.32 26.76 -19.91
CA THR A 582 -13.82 26.08 -21.11
C THR A 582 -13.01 24.86 -20.69
N PRO A 583 -13.33 23.62 -21.13
CA PRO A 583 -12.61 22.42 -20.80
C PRO A 583 -11.11 22.53 -21.10
N GLN A 584 -10.27 22.18 -20.12
CA GLN A 584 -8.81 22.22 -20.25
C GLN A 584 -8.21 20.84 -20.01
N GLY A 585 -7.31 20.44 -20.92
CA GLY A 585 -6.58 19.19 -20.78
C GLY A 585 -5.58 19.24 -19.63
N ILE A 586 -5.47 18.14 -18.90
CA ILE A 586 -4.54 18.00 -17.77
C ILE A 586 -3.16 17.63 -18.32
N ARG A 587 -2.12 18.35 -17.92
CA ARG A 587 -0.72 17.94 -18.12
C ARG A 587 -0.12 17.55 -16.77
N LYS A 588 0.10 16.27 -16.54
CA LYS A 588 0.80 15.76 -15.34
C LYS A 588 2.16 15.18 -15.73
N ALA A 589 3.19 15.49 -14.94
CA ALA A 589 4.48 14.82 -15.07
C ALA A 589 4.30 13.30 -14.87
N VAL A 590 5.05 12.53 -15.66
CA VAL A 590 5.08 11.06 -15.52
C VAL A 590 6.02 10.74 -14.36
N LYS A 591 5.46 10.48 -13.18
CA LYS A 591 6.23 10.02 -12.00
C LYS A 591 6.17 8.50 -11.92
N ASP A 592 7.31 7.86 -11.66
CA ASP A 592 7.40 6.41 -11.46
C ASP A 592 6.76 6.00 -10.11
N ILE A 593 6.32 4.74 -10.01
CA ILE A 593 5.81 4.18 -8.74
C ILE A 593 6.91 4.17 -7.68
N THR A 594 8.14 3.81 -8.07
CA THR A 594 9.29 3.83 -7.18
C THR A 594 9.52 5.23 -6.60
N GLU A 595 9.43 6.28 -7.45
CA GLU A 595 9.50 7.68 -7.00
C GLU A 595 8.34 8.04 -6.07
N ARG A 596 7.12 7.50 -6.29
CA ARG A 596 5.97 7.73 -5.42
C ARG A 596 6.12 7.06 -4.06
N VAL A 597 6.61 5.82 -4.02
CA VAL A 597 6.89 5.11 -2.76
C VAL A 597 8.00 5.83 -2.01
N GLN A 598 9.08 6.23 -2.68
CA GLN A 598 10.16 7.02 -2.08
C GLN A 598 9.67 8.38 -1.57
N ALA A 599 8.81 9.09 -2.30
CA ALA A 599 8.23 10.35 -1.86
C ALA A 599 7.33 10.20 -0.62
N VAL A 600 6.70 9.04 -0.41
CA VAL A 600 5.98 8.72 0.83
C VAL A 600 6.96 8.44 1.97
N ALA A 601 8.10 7.81 1.67
CA ALA A 601 9.15 7.48 2.63
C ALA A 601 9.96 8.70 3.08
N GLU A 602 10.25 9.64 2.17
CA GLU A 602 10.99 10.87 2.48
C GLU A 602 10.15 11.83 3.34
N THR A 603 9.96 11.48 4.61
CA THR A 603 9.48 12.42 5.61
C THR A 603 10.66 13.25 6.07
N ARG A 604 11.00 14.30 5.35
CA ARG A 604 11.79 15.38 5.93
C ARG A 604 10.89 16.10 6.91
N THR A 605 10.99 15.76 8.20
CA THR A 605 10.64 16.73 9.24
C THR A 605 11.49 17.98 8.97
N PRO A 606 10.91 19.19 8.94
CA PRO A 606 11.72 20.39 8.87
C PRO A 606 12.46 20.51 10.19
N TYR A 607 13.65 19.89 10.26
CA TYR A 607 14.57 20.13 11.33
C TYR A 607 15.15 21.54 11.11
N THR A 608 14.96 22.39 12.06
CA THR A 608 15.73 23.62 12.17
C THR A 608 17.17 23.19 12.36
N VAL A 609 17.94 23.25 11.28
CA VAL A 609 19.38 23.02 11.30
C VAL A 609 19.97 24.11 12.23
N THR A 610 20.33 23.72 13.44
CA THR A 610 21.22 24.51 14.25
C THR A 610 22.54 24.50 13.51
N SER A 611 23.01 25.68 13.10
CA SER A 611 24.21 25.89 12.29
C SER A 611 25.40 25.14 12.90
N ILE A 612 25.87 24.10 12.19
CA ILE A 612 27.14 23.45 12.50
C ILE A 612 28.25 24.45 12.35
N SER A 613 29.16 24.54 13.32
CA SER A 613 30.29 25.44 13.21
C SER A 613 31.22 25.02 12.06
N LYS A 614 31.91 25.97 11.44
CA LYS A 614 32.81 25.69 10.31
C LYS A 614 33.94 24.70 10.66
N GLU A 615 34.34 24.67 11.93
CA GLU A 615 35.34 23.76 12.46
C GLU A 615 34.82 22.32 12.58
N GLU A 616 33.57 22.12 13.01
CA GLU A 616 32.91 20.84 13.10
C GLU A 616 32.63 20.26 11.70
N MET A 617 32.27 21.10 10.73
CA MET A 617 32.12 20.72 9.31
C MET A 617 33.43 20.19 8.71
N LEU A 618 34.55 20.87 8.97
CA LEU A 618 35.87 20.45 8.49
C LEU A 618 36.36 19.15 9.16
N GLN A 619 36.00 18.91 10.42
CA GLN A 619 36.30 17.66 11.11
C GLN A 619 35.47 16.50 10.53
N LEU A 620 34.19 16.75 10.28
CA LEU A 620 33.28 15.78 9.66
C LEU A 620 33.78 15.34 8.24
N ILE A 621 34.17 16.31 7.41
CA ILE A 621 34.72 16.03 6.07
C ILE A 621 35.99 15.17 6.16
N LYS A 622 36.92 15.46 7.09
CA LYS A 622 38.12 14.65 7.29
C LYS A 622 37.81 13.22 7.75
N GLN A 623 36.82 13.05 8.61
CA GLN A 623 36.37 11.75 9.08
C GLN A 623 35.79 10.94 7.92
N LEU A 624 34.88 11.53 7.16
CA LEU A 624 34.27 10.92 5.97
C LEU A 624 35.31 10.53 4.90
N GLU A 625 36.34 11.35 4.68
CA GLU A 625 37.45 11.01 3.79
C GLU A 625 38.23 9.78 4.27
N SER A 626 38.41 9.64 5.58
CA SER A 626 39.07 8.46 6.16
C SER A 626 38.22 7.20 5.98
N GLU A 627 36.91 7.30 6.23
CA GLU A 627 35.95 6.21 6.07
C GLU A 627 35.77 5.79 4.61
N MET A 628 35.72 6.74 3.68
CA MET A 628 35.68 6.47 2.24
C MET A 628 36.92 5.67 1.79
N LYS A 629 38.11 6.05 2.27
CA LYS A 629 39.35 5.33 1.97
C LYS A 629 39.37 3.93 2.59
N ALA A 630 38.79 3.77 3.77
CA ALA A 630 38.66 2.47 4.43
C ALA A 630 37.69 1.55 3.67
N ALA A 631 36.52 2.05 3.28
CA ALA A 631 35.55 1.33 2.47
C ALA A 631 36.14 0.91 1.09
N ALA A 632 36.87 1.81 0.43
CA ALA A 632 37.54 1.49 -0.83
C ALA A 632 38.64 0.41 -0.67
N ARG A 633 39.39 0.39 0.45
CA ARG A 633 40.36 -0.68 0.76
C ARG A 633 39.69 -2.01 1.03
N ASN A 634 38.50 -2.00 1.61
CA ASN A 634 37.71 -3.20 1.88
C ASN A 634 36.91 -3.69 0.66
N LEU A 635 37.07 -3.06 -0.51
CA LEU A 635 36.37 -3.33 -1.77
C LEU A 635 34.84 -3.05 -1.71
N GLU A 636 34.39 -2.25 -0.75
CA GLU A 636 33.01 -1.76 -0.59
C GLU A 636 32.78 -0.54 -1.51
N PHE A 637 32.86 -0.72 -2.82
CA PHE A 637 32.90 0.40 -3.78
C PHE A 637 31.61 1.24 -3.81
N GLU A 638 30.44 0.64 -3.62
CA GLU A 638 29.17 1.36 -3.55
C GLU A 638 29.12 2.27 -2.33
N ARG A 639 29.52 1.77 -1.18
CA ARG A 639 29.62 2.54 0.06
C ARG A 639 30.65 3.68 -0.06
N ALA A 640 31.81 3.40 -0.66
CA ALA A 640 32.82 4.44 -0.91
C ALA A 640 32.29 5.54 -1.85
N ALA A 641 31.49 5.19 -2.85
CA ALA A 641 30.86 6.14 -3.76
C ALA A 641 29.82 7.00 -3.06
N MET A 642 28.96 6.42 -2.21
CA MET A 642 27.97 7.19 -1.42
C MET A 642 28.63 8.19 -0.47
N ILE A 643 29.71 7.78 0.23
CA ILE A 643 30.46 8.66 1.12
C ILE A 643 31.14 9.78 0.32
N ARG A 644 31.69 9.48 -0.86
CA ARG A 644 32.26 10.49 -1.76
C ARG A 644 31.23 11.55 -2.16
N ASP A 645 30.05 11.11 -2.55
CA ASP A 645 29.00 12.00 -3.03
C ASP A 645 28.52 12.91 -1.88
N ARG A 646 28.45 12.38 -0.66
CA ARG A 646 28.16 13.17 0.53
C ARG A 646 29.22 14.22 0.86
N ILE A 647 30.51 13.87 0.73
CA ILE A 647 31.62 14.83 0.87
C ILE A 647 31.49 15.97 -0.15
N ILE A 648 31.10 15.65 -1.38
CA ILE A 648 30.90 16.64 -2.44
C ILE A 648 29.74 17.61 -2.10
N GLU A 649 28.66 17.13 -1.52
CA GLU A 649 27.54 17.96 -1.07
C GLU A 649 27.95 18.90 0.05
N LEU A 650 28.58 18.40 1.10
CA LEU A 650 29.07 19.19 2.22
C LEU A 650 30.05 20.31 1.79
N ARG A 651 30.88 20.03 0.78
CA ARG A 651 31.79 21.02 0.19
C ARG A 651 31.10 22.06 -0.70
N LYS A 652 29.91 21.77 -1.27
CA LYS A 652 29.13 22.76 -2.03
C LYS A 652 28.51 23.81 -1.10
N ASP A 653 28.12 23.40 0.11
CA ASP A 653 27.58 24.33 1.13
C ASP A 653 28.65 25.28 1.71
N GLU A 654 29.95 25.00 1.51
CA GLU A 654 31.06 25.92 1.89
C GLU A 654 31.26 27.11 0.94
N ARG A 655 30.62 27.15 -0.23
CA ARG A 655 30.81 28.28 -1.16
C ARG A 655 29.93 29.45 -0.71
N PRO A 656 30.50 30.60 -0.37
CA PRO A 656 29.71 31.80 -0.15
C PRO A 656 28.97 32.12 -1.45
N VAL A 657 27.66 32.33 -1.35
CA VAL A 657 26.86 32.92 -2.43
C VAL A 657 27.52 34.26 -2.73
N SER A 658 28.27 34.36 -3.83
CA SER A 658 28.75 35.63 -4.35
C SER A 658 27.53 36.42 -4.81
N LEU A 659 27.38 37.59 -4.20
CA LEU A 659 26.43 38.64 -4.54
C LEU A 659 26.39 38.97 -6.05
#